data_86dcfc010e4b6c0cb76d18241918beea
#
_entry.id   86dcfc010e4b6c0cb76d18241918beea
#
_cell.length_a   1.000
_cell.length_b   1.000
_cell.length_c   1.000
_cell.angle_alpha   90.00
_cell.angle_beta   90.00
_cell.angle_gamma   90.00
#
_symmetry.space_group_name_H-M   'P 1'
#
loop_
_entity.id
_entity.type
_entity.pdbx_description
1 polymer ?
#
loop_
_entity_poly.entity_id
_entity_poly.type
_entity_poly.pdbx_seq_one_letter_code
_entity_poly.pdbx_strand_id
1 'polypeptide(L)'
;MAGSGAEGRYSRQLYVLGGGARRLRGAAVLVSGLRGTGAQVAAALVLAGTGRVVLHDRGAACNADRASQFLLEESDVGQNRAKASQRVLAELNPGVAVVAHTGELSEAFLASFQVVVLTESPLEEQLRVGDFCHARGIYFIVADAKGLAGQLFCDFGEHFTVDDPAEGDPVCAAVQHVSQGNPGVVTCMGTEERHHHRFCNGDLVTFSGVEGMTELNDQEPVPVHVLDAFRLEIGDTSSFSPYRHGGLVSQVRPPQVHSYEPLRRALAEPKIRVVNSEKLPRSLSLHAAFQALHAFCGEQGRLPRPRAPADAERVLELARSLGEHRGPLDEDVVRAFASVSAGDLCPVAAVVGALAAQEVLKAITRKFLPLDQWLYFDALECLAPEGAARLTEEDCAPRGSRYDGQIAVFGAAFQEQLGRQKYFVVGAGAIGCELLKNFAMMGLAAGPGGDLVVTDMDTVALSNLHRQLLYRSADISRLKSVVAAAAVQHMNPDVRVTAHQNQVGPDTELIYGDDFFRRLDGVTSALDTLEARAYLESRCIRCLTPLLDSGTEGPRGNVLAMVPPVTEPLEPASDPGDGTFPLCTLRYFPRTIQHTLQWACNEFEELFQLPAEHVNRFMEEPAFPEQLPAGKALEVLEQVRGSLRERPRDWQDCVRWARRHWQSRYHDAIAQLLHTFPPEHETSPGVPFWAGDRSCPHPLTFDPDNDTHLGYVMAAAHLFAQAHKVPPCSDQAATQTILRSVVLPPFVPQEGLQIPLAEEQEEAQAPAGQRHPCGLHHGGIQPACGELRHRPRRLADEQADRRADHPRHHHHHGGRGRAGVPGGL
;
A
#
# COMPACT_ATOMS: atom_id res chain seq x y z
N MET A 1 29.94 1.86 -9.12
CA MET A 1 28.80 1.60 -10.01
C MET A 1 27.89 0.47 -9.52
N ALA A 2 28.22 -0.30 -8.48
CA ALA A 2 27.32 -1.34 -7.93
C ALA A 2 26.24 -0.82 -6.95
N GLY A 3 26.32 0.41 -6.47
CA GLY A 3 25.36 0.99 -5.53
C GLY A 3 24.05 1.47 -6.15
N SER A 4 24.09 2.03 -7.35
CA SER A 4 22.92 2.67 -7.95
C SER A 4 21.82 1.69 -8.43
N GLY A 5 22.21 0.48 -8.83
CA GLY A 5 21.24 -0.53 -9.32
C GLY A 5 20.43 -1.19 -8.20
N ALA A 6 21.06 -1.45 -7.03
CA ALA A 6 20.39 -2.05 -5.89
C ALA A 6 19.42 -1.06 -5.23
N GLU A 7 19.77 0.21 -5.14
CA GLU A 7 18.91 1.27 -4.62
C GLU A 7 17.68 1.47 -5.49
N GLY A 8 17.79 1.44 -6.81
CA GLY A 8 16.67 1.54 -7.74
C GLY A 8 15.68 0.38 -7.64
N ARG A 9 16.17 -0.87 -7.44
CA ARG A 9 15.30 -2.05 -7.29
C ARG A 9 14.45 -2.01 -6.04
N TYR A 10 15.02 -1.59 -4.89
CA TYR A 10 14.37 -1.62 -3.58
C TYR A 10 13.95 -0.25 -3.07
N SER A 11 13.87 0.78 -3.92
CA SER A 11 13.59 2.17 -3.51
C SER A 11 12.34 2.28 -2.62
N ARG A 12 11.25 1.62 -2.98
CA ARG A 12 9.99 1.63 -2.22
C ARG A 12 10.09 0.88 -0.89
N GLN A 13 10.83 -0.23 -0.87
CA GLN A 13 11.07 -1.01 0.36
C GLN A 13 12.01 -0.26 1.31
N LEU A 14 13.02 0.43 0.79
CA LEU A 14 13.93 1.25 1.59
C LEU A 14 13.20 2.40 2.28
N TYR A 15 12.22 2.99 1.60
CA TYR A 15 11.35 4.00 2.19
C TYR A 15 10.62 3.48 3.44
N VAL A 16 10.04 2.27 3.36
CA VAL A 16 9.29 1.66 4.46
C VAL A 16 10.20 1.14 5.58
N LEU A 17 11.27 0.40 5.22
CA LEU A 17 12.10 -0.31 6.20
C LEU A 17 13.26 0.51 6.76
N GLY A 18 13.68 1.59 6.09
CA GLY A 18 14.80 2.41 6.54
C GLY A 18 16.06 1.59 6.86
N GLY A 19 16.57 1.73 8.08
CA GLY A 19 17.74 1.00 8.59
C GLY A 19 17.57 -0.53 8.66
N GLY A 20 16.33 -1.03 8.77
CA GLY A 20 16.00 -2.46 8.79
C GLY A 20 16.37 -3.19 7.49
N ALA A 21 16.41 -2.49 6.37
CA ALA A 21 16.83 -3.06 5.09
C ALA A 21 18.29 -3.57 5.08
N ARG A 22 19.17 -2.98 5.88
CA ARG A 22 20.56 -3.48 6.03
C ARG A 22 20.58 -4.83 6.75
N ARG A 23 19.77 -4.99 7.80
CA ARG A 23 19.64 -6.26 8.54
C ARG A 23 19.15 -7.36 7.62
N LEU A 24 18.15 -7.06 6.78
CA LEU A 24 17.58 -8.00 5.82
C LEU A 24 18.63 -8.52 4.83
N ARG A 25 19.47 -7.63 4.29
CA ARG A 25 20.56 -8.01 3.36
C ARG A 25 21.66 -8.85 4.02
N GLY A 26 21.81 -8.78 5.33
CA GLY A 26 22.77 -9.58 6.10
C GLY A 26 22.20 -10.88 6.65
N ALA A 27 20.89 -11.11 6.52
CA ALA A 27 20.22 -12.24 7.13
C ALA A 27 20.35 -13.54 6.34
N ALA A 28 20.42 -14.67 7.05
CA ALA A 28 20.30 -16.02 6.52
C ALA A 28 19.03 -16.68 7.07
N VAL A 29 18.15 -17.12 6.18
CA VAL A 29 16.86 -17.74 6.49
C VAL A 29 16.81 -19.16 5.94
N LEU A 30 16.35 -20.10 6.73
CA LEU A 30 16.04 -21.48 6.31
C LEU A 30 14.52 -21.60 6.08
N VAL A 31 14.12 -22.10 4.92
CA VAL A 31 12.73 -22.51 4.62
C VAL A 31 12.72 -24.00 4.38
N SER A 32 12.09 -24.75 5.27
CA SER A 32 11.98 -26.21 5.22
C SER A 32 10.56 -26.64 4.87
N GLY A 33 10.42 -27.49 3.87
CA GLY A 33 9.17 -27.84 3.20
C GLY A 33 8.91 -26.92 2.00
N LEU A 34 9.00 -27.47 0.76
CA LEU A 34 8.90 -26.70 -0.49
C LEU A 34 7.68 -27.12 -1.32
N ARG A 35 6.52 -27.31 -0.65
CA ARG A 35 5.23 -27.29 -1.30
C ARG A 35 4.71 -25.86 -1.46
N GLY A 36 3.42 -25.65 -1.68
CA GLY A 36 2.85 -24.35 -1.96
C GLY A 36 3.21 -23.25 -0.95
N THR A 37 3.01 -23.52 0.34
CA THR A 37 3.28 -22.55 1.41
C THR A 37 4.77 -22.19 1.49
N GLY A 38 5.65 -23.19 1.50
CA GLY A 38 7.10 -22.95 1.54
C GLY A 38 7.64 -22.26 0.29
N ALA A 39 7.10 -22.57 -0.88
CA ALA A 39 7.43 -21.89 -2.13
C ALA A 39 7.06 -20.41 -2.09
N GLN A 40 5.88 -20.07 -1.52
CA GLN A 40 5.43 -18.70 -1.36
C GLN A 40 6.32 -17.93 -0.38
N VAL A 41 6.66 -18.52 0.78
CA VAL A 41 7.60 -17.93 1.74
C VAL A 41 8.94 -17.64 1.07
N ALA A 42 9.51 -18.65 0.39
CA ALA A 42 10.82 -18.53 -0.24
C ALA A 42 10.82 -17.45 -1.34
N ALA A 43 9.79 -17.40 -2.19
CA ALA A 43 9.67 -16.40 -3.24
C ALA A 43 9.53 -14.98 -2.67
N ALA A 44 8.72 -14.79 -1.64
CA ALA A 44 8.55 -13.49 -0.98
C ALA A 44 9.87 -12.99 -0.36
N LEU A 45 10.64 -13.85 0.30
CA LEU A 45 11.93 -13.52 0.90
C LEU A 45 13.00 -13.19 -0.16
N VAL A 46 13.01 -13.93 -1.27
CA VAL A 46 13.93 -13.67 -2.39
C VAL A 46 13.57 -12.35 -3.06
N LEU A 47 12.29 -12.07 -3.31
CA LEU A 47 11.84 -10.78 -3.84
C LEU A 47 12.22 -9.62 -2.91
N ALA A 48 12.04 -9.78 -1.60
CA ALA A 48 12.39 -8.77 -0.60
C ALA A 48 13.90 -8.52 -0.48
N GLY A 49 14.75 -9.36 -1.07
CA GLY A 49 16.20 -9.17 -1.05
C GLY A 49 16.89 -9.61 0.24
N THR A 50 16.40 -10.69 0.85
CA THR A 50 17.07 -11.36 1.99
C THR A 50 18.45 -11.83 1.57
N GLY A 51 19.47 -11.62 2.41
CA GLY A 51 20.86 -11.91 2.03
C GLY A 51 21.11 -13.34 1.57
N ARG A 52 20.56 -14.31 2.31
CA ARG A 52 20.66 -15.74 1.98
C ARG A 52 19.37 -16.47 2.34
N VAL A 53 18.83 -17.24 1.39
CA VAL A 53 17.67 -18.12 1.59
C VAL A 53 18.11 -19.57 1.31
N VAL A 54 18.04 -20.44 2.31
CA VAL A 54 18.33 -21.84 2.17
C VAL A 54 17.02 -22.61 2.09
N LEU A 55 16.88 -23.39 1.03
CA LEU A 55 15.71 -24.20 0.72
C LEU A 55 15.96 -25.62 1.18
N HIS A 56 15.16 -26.16 2.08
CA HIS A 56 15.28 -27.54 2.52
C HIS A 56 14.04 -28.33 2.18
N ASP A 57 14.23 -29.44 1.52
CA ASP A 57 13.20 -30.47 1.30
C ASP A 57 13.87 -31.80 0.96
N ARG A 58 13.37 -32.92 1.51
CA ARG A 58 13.87 -34.26 1.24
C ARG A 58 13.07 -34.98 0.14
N GLY A 59 11.86 -34.47 -0.15
CA GLY A 59 10.94 -35.11 -1.07
C GLY A 59 11.25 -34.83 -2.53
N ALA A 60 10.83 -35.73 -3.38
CA ALA A 60 10.77 -35.52 -4.81
C ALA A 60 9.47 -34.81 -5.18
N ALA A 61 9.52 -33.96 -6.20
CA ALA A 61 8.37 -33.33 -6.79
C ALA A 61 7.44 -34.37 -7.43
N CYS A 62 6.15 -34.23 -7.21
CA CYS A 62 5.13 -35.08 -7.86
C CYS A 62 4.12 -34.20 -8.60
N ASN A 63 3.28 -34.79 -9.43
CA ASN A 63 2.30 -34.02 -10.19
C ASN A 63 1.30 -33.28 -9.30
N ALA A 64 0.96 -33.84 -8.14
CA ALA A 64 0.06 -33.21 -7.17
C ALA A 64 0.67 -31.92 -6.55
N ASP A 65 2.00 -31.82 -6.40
CA ASP A 65 2.64 -30.61 -5.87
C ASP A 65 2.39 -29.39 -6.79
N ARG A 66 2.16 -29.62 -8.10
CA ARG A 66 1.85 -28.59 -9.10
C ARG A 66 0.47 -27.94 -8.91
N ALA A 67 -0.32 -28.36 -7.91
CA ALA A 67 -1.55 -27.71 -7.50
C ALA A 67 -1.31 -26.33 -6.87
N SER A 68 -0.26 -26.23 -6.06
CA SER A 68 0.06 -25.03 -5.27
C SER A 68 1.49 -24.54 -5.41
N GLN A 69 2.42 -25.41 -5.81
CA GLN A 69 3.85 -25.13 -5.95
C GLN A 69 4.16 -24.55 -7.34
N PHE A 70 4.07 -23.24 -7.46
CA PHE A 70 4.17 -22.49 -8.72
C PHE A 70 5.59 -22.34 -9.29
N LEU A 71 6.62 -22.82 -8.57
CA LEU A 71 8.01 -22.82 -9.03
C LEU A 71 8.37 -24.13 -9.77
N LEU A 72 7.47 -25.13 -9.81
CA LEU A 72 7.71 -26.41 -10.44
C LEU A 72 7.07 -26.49 -11.82
N GLU A 73 7.85 -27.02 -12.76
CA GLU A 73 7.40 -27.39 -14.10
C GLU A 73 7.11 -28.90 -14.17
N GLU A 74 6.54 -29.36 -15.29
CA GLU A 74 6.29 -30.79 -15.52
C GLU A 74 7.60 -31.58 -15.59
N SER A 75 8.64 -31.00 -16.15
CA SER A 75 9.97 -31.54 -16.23
C SER A 75 10.67 -31.74 -14.88
N ASP A 76 10.19 -31.11 -13.83
CA ASP A 76 10.74 -31.22 -12.48
C ASP A 76 10.15 -32.41 -11.69
N VAL A 77 9.11 -33.08 -12.21
CA VAL A 77 8.50 -34.26 -11.57
C VAL A 77 9.56 -35.36 -11.42
N GLY A 78 9.71 -35.87 -10.19
CA GLY A 78 10.75 -36.82 -9.82
C GLY A 78 12.07 -36.21 -9.33
N GLN A 79 12.29 -34.90 -9.53
CA GLN A 79 13.44 -34.18 -8.98
C GLN A 79 13.17 -33.77 -7.53
N ASN A 80 14.24 -33.53 -6.75
CA ASN A 80 14.08 -32.97 -5.42
C ASN A 80 13.49 -31.55 -5.47
N ARG A 81 12.42 -31.27 -4.67
CA ARG A 81 11.69 -29.99 -4.68
C ARG A 81 12.59 -28.79 -4.38
N ALA A 82 13.51 -28.90 -3.41
CA ALA A 82 14.41 -27.80 -3.08
C ALA A 82 15.37 -27.45 -4.23
N LYS A 83 15.90 -28.46 -4.92
CA LYS A 83 16.77 -28.23 -6.08
C LYS A 83 16.05 -27.66 -7.27
N ALA A 84 14.85 -28.16 -7.58
CA ALA A 84 14.03 -27.62 -8.67
C ALA A 84 13.65 -26.15 -8.40
N SER A 85 13.20 -25.83 -7.20
CA SER A 85 12.82 -24.46 -6.81
C SER A 85 14.00 -23.49 -6.77
N GLN A 86 15.21 -23.98 -6.43
CA GLN A 86 16.41 -23.14 -6.37
C GLN A 86 16.68 -22.43 -7.70
N ARG A 87 16.56 -23.12 -8.83
CA ARG A 87 16.81 -22.56 -10.16
C ARG A 87 15.93 -21.33 -10.41
N VAL A 88 14.63 -21.49 -10.24
CA VAL A 88 13.64 -20.44 -10.52
C VAL A 88 13.79 -19.25 -9.57
N LEU A 89 14.06 -19.52 -8.28
CA LEU A 89 14.24 -18.46 -7.29
C LEU A 89 15.53 -17.68 -7.49
N ALA A 90 16.61 -18.31 -7.92
CA ALA A 90 17.87 -17.62 -8.25
C ALA A 90 17.71 -16.66 -9.44
N GLU A 91 16.86 -17.00 -10.43
CA GLU A 91 16.53 -16.14 -11.56
C GLU A 91 15.62 -14.97 -11.14
N LEU A 92 14.75 -15.19 -10.15
CA LEU A 92 13.83 -14.16 -9.66
C LEU A 92 14.58 -12.95 -9.07
N ASN A 93 15.67 -13.22 -8.36
CA ASN A 93 16.52 -12.18 -7.79
C ASN A 93 17.98 -12.63 -7.68
N PRO A 94 18.81 -12.32 -8.68
CA PRO A 94 20.23 -12.71 -8.68
C PRO A 94 21.07 -12.09 -7.55
N GLY A 95 20.53 -11.09 -6.85
CA GLY A 95 21.19 -10.44 -5.70
C GLY A 95 21.05 -11.22 -4.38
N VAL A 96 20.27 -12.31 -4.36
CA VAL A 96 20.02 -13.17 -3.18
C VAL A 96 20.74 -14.50 -3.35
N ALA A 97 21.46 -14.93 -2.32
CA ALA A 97 22.09 -16.25 -2.30
C ALA A 97 21.04 -17.34 -2.00
N VAL A 98 20.56 -18.03 -3.04
CA VAL A 98 19.60 -19.14 -2.92
C VAL A 98 20.33 -20.47 -2.98
N VAL A 99 20.22 -21.30 -1.92
CA VAL A 99 20.95 -22.57 -1.78
C VAL A 99 19.99 -23.68 -1.43
N ALA A 100 20.04 -24.82 -2.14
CA ALA A 100 19.27 -26.01 -1.81
C ALA A 100 20.06 -26.92 -0.85
N HIS A 101 19.38 -27.42 0.18
CA HIS A 101 19.86 -28.42 1.13
C HIS A 101 18.91 -29.61 1.18
N THR A 102 19.44 -30.83 1.07
CA THR A 102 18.63 -32.05 1.06
C THR A 102 18.99 -33.02 2.20
N GLY A 103 19.93 -32.60 3.07
CA GLY A 103 20.39 -33.38 4.20
C GLY A 103 19.48 -33.25 5.42
N GLU A 104 19.93 -33.74 6.57
CA GLU A 104 19.21 -33.61 7.83
C GLU A 104 19.31 -32.19 8.42
N LEU A 105 18.25 -31.78 9.13
CA LEU A 105 18.23 -30.56 9.94
C LEU A 105 18.96 -30.83 11.27
N SER A 106 20.30 -30.93 11.21
CA SER A 106 21.12 -31.08 12.43
C SER A 106 21.21 -29.75 13.18
N GLU A 107 21.44 -29.81 14.48
CA GLU A 107 21.60 -28.62 15.34
C GLU A 107 22.73 -27.71 14.85
N ALA A 108 23.86 -28.29 14.40
CA ALA A 108 24.99 -27.54 13.86
C ALA A 108 24.60 -26.80 12.56
N PHE A 109 23.73 -27.39 11.75
CA PHE A 109 23.22 -26.73 10.54
C PHE A 109 22.25 -25.61 10.89
N LEU A 110 21.28 -25.86 11.81
CA LEU A 110 20.30 -24.88 12.28
C LEU A 110 20.95 -23.64 12.92
N ALA A 111 22.07 -23.82 13.65
CA ALA A 111 22.79 -22.72 14.31
C ALA A 111 23.36 -21.65 13.35
N SER A 112 23.35 -21.90 12.02
CA SER A 112 23.83 -20.96 11.01
C SER A 112 22.79 -19.95 10.52
N PHE A 113 21.56 -19.99 11.04
CA PHE A 113 20.43 -19.16 10.58
C PHE A 113 19.97 -18.20 11.67
N GLN A 114 19.49 -17.04 11.27
CA GLN A 114 18.75 -16.12 12.13
C GLN A 114 17.28 -16.51 12.24
N VAL A 115 16.70 -17.05 11.17
CA VAL A 115 15.28 -17.46 11.12
C VAL A 115 15.17 -18.83 10.52
N VAL A 116 14.34 -19.68 11.12
CA VAL A 116 13.98 -21.02 10.63
C VAL A 116 12.47 -21.05 10.45
N VAL A 117 12.03 -21.34 9.20
CA VAL A 117 10.62 -21.52 8.85
C VAL A 117 10.38 -22.98 8.52
N LEU A 118 9.47 -23.63 9.22
CA LEU A 118 9.01 -24.99 8.90
C LEU A 118 7.62 -24.93 8.27
N THR A 119 7.43 -25.63 7.18
CA THR A 119 6.13 -25.80 6.55
C THR A 119 5.87 -27.30 6.33
N GLU A 120 4.65 -27.71 6.56
CA GLU A 120 4.17 -29.09 6.31
C GLU A 120 5.03 -30.21 6.95
N SER A 121 5.63 -29.91 8.08
CA SER A 121 6.48 -30.84 8.81
C SER A 121 5.71 -31.59 9.89
N PRO A 122 6.11 -32.83 10.27
CA PRO A 122 5.55 -33.56 11.39
C PRO A 122 5.72 -32.78 12.70
N LEU A 123 4.75 -32.89 13.61
CA LEU A 123 4.77 -32.22 14.91
C LEU A 123 6.03 -32.51 15.72
N GLU A 124 6.53 -33.74 15.67
CA GLU A 124 7.77 -34.14 16.37
C GLU A 124 8.98 -33.34 15.88
N GLU A 125 9.10 -33.12 14.56
CA GLU A 125 10.15 -32.31 13.97
C GLU A 125 9.98 -30.83 14.35
N GLN A 126 8.74 -30.30 14.32
CA GLN A 126 8.43 -28.93 14.78
C GLN A 126 8.87 -28.72 16.23
N LEU A 127 8.54 -29.66 17.13
CA LEU A 127 8.91 -29.57 18.54
C LEU A 127 10.43 -29.64 18.73
N ARG A 128 11.12 -30.57 18.07
CA ARG A 128 12.57 -30.73 18.15
C ARG A 128 13.31 -29.49 17.67
N VAL A 129 12.93 -28.98 16.50
CA VAL A 129 13.57 -27.80 15.91
C VAL A 129 13.21 -26.54 16.71
N GLY A 130 11.94 -26.41 17.15
CA GLY A 130 11.47 -25.28 17.94
C GLY A 130 12.18 -25.17 19.28
N ASP A 131 12.30 -26.29 20.05
CA ASP A 131 13.02 -26.32 21.33
C ASP A 131 14.50 -25.89 21.15
N PHE A 132 15.15 -26.33 20.09
CA PHE A 132 16.52 -25.93 19.77
C PHE A 132 16.62 -24.43 19.41
N CYS A 133 15.72 -23.94 18.56
CA CYS A 133 15.72 -22.55 18.10
C CYS A 133 15.47 -21.60 19.27
N HIS A 134 14.48 -21.90 20.12
CA HIS A 134 14.17 -21.12 21.34
C HIS A 134 15.37 -21.02 22.26
N ALA A 135 16.02 -22.15 22.57
CA ALA A 135 17.19 -22.20 23.44
C ALA A 135 18.41 -21.44 22.89
N ARG A 136 18.49 -21.22 21.58
CA ARG A 136 19.61 -20.54 20.92
C ARG A 136 19.28 -19.11 20.46
N GLY A 137 18.06 -18.63 20.70
CA GLY A 137 17.62 -17.31 20.24
C GLY A 137 17.53 -17.20 18.71
N ILE A 138 17.27 -18.33 18.03
CA ILE A 138 16.99 -18.38 16.61
C ILE A 138 15.48 -18.19 16.43
N TYR A 139 15.05 -17.26 15.61
CA TYR A 139 13.64 -17.00 15.36
C TYR A 139 13.01 -18.19 14.63
N PHE A 140 11.89 -18.66 15.13
CA PHE A 140 11.25 -19.89 14.67
C PHE A 140 9.81 -19.63 14.25
N ILE A 141 9.44 -20.13 13.07
CA ILE A 141 8.10 -19.97 12.52
C ILE A 141 7.62 -21.33 11.98
N VAL A 142 6.36 -21.67 12.28
CA VAL A 142 5.64 -22.79 11.66
C VAL A 142 4.49 -22.24 10.86
N ALA A 143 4.35 -22.66 9.59
CA ALA A 143 3.30 -22.22 8.70
C ALA A 143 2.75 -23.39 7.88
N ASP A 144 1.51 -23.77 8.11
CA ASP A 144 0.86 -24.89 7.44
C ASP A 144 -0.48 -24.47 6.81
N ALA A 145 -0.71 -24.93 5.60
CA ALA A 145 -2.00 -24.81 4.90
C ALA A 145 -2.60 -26.20 4.67
N LYS A 146 -3.88 -26.39 5.04
CA LYS A 146 -4.60 -27.65 4.90
C LYS A 146 -6.02 -27.38 4.41
N GLY A 147 -6.30 -27.72 3.16
CA GLY A 147 -7.58 -27.41 2.52
C GLY A 147 -7.87 -25.90 2.55
N LEU A 148 -8.96 -25.54 3.20
CA LEU A 148 -9.42 -24.16 3.34
C LEU A 148 -8.93 -23.48 4.63
N ALA A 149 -8.02 -24.11 5.39
CA ALA A 149 -7.52 -23.55 6.64
C ALA A 149 -5.99 -23.47 6.65
N GLY A 150 -5.48 -22.53 7.44
CA GLY A 150 -4.06 -22.35 7.68
C GLY A 150 -3.74 -22.03 9.13
N GLN A 151 -2.54 -22.39 9.57
CA GLN A 151 -2.00 -22.01 10.87
C GLN A 151 -0.65 -21.33 10.70
N LEU A 152 -0.40 -20.36 11.57
CA LEU A 152 0.89 -19.69 11.70
C LEU A 152 1.26 -19.59 13.18
N PHE A 153 2.48 -19.98 13.50
CA PHE A 153 3.06 -19.86 14.82
C PHE A 153 4.40 -19.15 14.75
N CYS A 154 4.65 -18.25 15.71
CA CYS A 154 5.90 -17.51 15.83
C CYS A 154 6.50 -17.68 17.24
N ASP A 155 7.82 -17.87 17.29
CA ASP A 155 8.62 -17.85 18.49
C ASP A 155 9.92 -17.09 18.24
N PHE A 156 10.04 -15.89 18.81
CA PHE A 156 11.21 -15.02 18.63
C PHE A 156 12.05 -14.93 19.91
N GLY A 157 11.85 -15.88 20.84
CA GLY A 157 12.57 -15.99 22.08
C GLY A 157 12.04 -15.10 23.23
N GLU A 158 12.68 -15.18 24.40
CA GLU A 158 12.21 -14.50 25.62
C GLU A 158 12.38 -12.97 25.60
N HIS A 159 13.28 -12.43 24.76
CA HIS A 159 13.62 -11.01 24.72
C HIS A 159 13.74 -10.49 23.28
N PHE A 160 12.61 -10.40 22.61
CA PHE A 160 12.55 -9.83 21.26
C PHE A 160 12.24 -8.34 21.31
N THR A 161 13.14 -7.50 20.78
CA THR A 161 12.94 -6.06 20.75
C THR A 161 12.42 -5.61 19.39
N VAL A 162 11.31 -4.89 19.38
CA VAL A 162 10.77 -4.18 18.23
C VAL A 162 11.22 -2.73 18.31
N ASP A 163 12.02 -2.29 17.35
CA ASP A 163 12.57 -0.94 17.33
C ASP A 163 11.52 0.12 16.92
N ASP A 164 10.62 -0.23 16.00
CA ASP A 164 9.52 0.62 15.53
C ASP A 164 8.24 -0.23 15.37
N PRO A 165 7.36 -0.19 16.37
CA PRO A 165 6.17 -1.07 16.42
C PRO A 165 5.01 -0.60 15.52
N ALA A 166 5.07 0.62 14.99
CA ALA A 166 3.91 1.23 14.36
C ALA A 166 3.83 1.03 12.85
N GLU A 167 2.61 0.97 12.34
CA GLU A 167 2.29 0.80 10.93
C GLU A 167 2.24 2.10 10.12
N GLY A 168 2.32 3.26 10.77
CA GLY A 168 2.26 4.57 10.12
C GLY A 168 3.45 5.45 10.50
N ASP A 169 3.57 6.57 9.82
CA ASP A 169 4.57 7.58 10.16
C ASP A 169 4.34 8.12 11.59
N PRO A 170 5.40 8.53 12.31
CA PRO A 170 5.24 9.21 13.58
C PRO A 170 4.35 10.45 13.42
N VAL A 171 3.51 10.72 14.41
CA VAL A 171 2.71 11.94 14.41
C VAL A 171 3.64 13.14 14.46
N CYS A 172 3.45 14.06 13.54
CA CYS A 172 4.20 15.30 13.46
C CYS A 172 3.23 16.49 13.37
N ALA A 173 3.58 17.60 13.96
CA ALA A 173 2.86 18.86 13.80
C ALA A 173 3.84 20.03 13.77
N ALA A 174 3.52 21.05 12.97
CA ALA A 174 4.29 22.30 12.99
C ALA A 174 4.00 23.06 14.29
N VAL A 175 5.03 23.65 14.87
CA VAL A 175 4.92 24.46 16.08
C VAL A 175 4.56 25.88 15.69
N GLN A 176 3.48 26.41 16.26
CA GLN A 176 3.06 27.80 16.08
C GLN A 176 3.62 28.70 17.17
N HIS A 177 3.62 28.24 18.40
CA HIS A 177 4.09 29.00 19.56
C HIS A 177 4.50 28.05 20.69
N VAL A 178 5.49 28.47 21.48
CA VAL A 178 5.86 27.80 22.74
C VAL A 178 5.94 28.88 23.86
N SER A 179 5.18 28.67 24.93
CA SER A 179 5.22 29.57 26.09
C SER A 179 6.41 29.26 26.99
N GLN A 180 7.01 30.30 27.61
CA GLN A 180 7.89 30.12 28.75
C GLN A 180 7.02 29.91 29.99
N GLY A 181 7.19 28.79 30.69
CA GLY A 181 6.41 28.49 31.90
C GLY A 181 6.69 27.08 32.44
N ASN A 182 6.04 26.78 33.57
CA ASN A 182 6.06 25.46 34.17
C ASN A 182 4.62 25.04 34.52
N PRO A 183 3.95 24.22 33.69
CA PRO A 183 4.47 23.65 32.44
C PRO A 183 4.54 24.67 31.28
N GLY A 184 5.42 24.39 30.31
CA GLY A 184 5.44 25.04 29.02
C GLY A 184 4.29 24.54 28.14
N VAL A 185 3.67 25.44 27.37
CA VAL A 185 2.57 25.08 26.45
C VAL A 185 3.03 25.27 25.02
N VAL A 186 2.94 24.21 24.23
CA VAL A 186 3.18 24.19 22.79
C VAL A 186 1.85 24.31 22.07
N THR A 187 1.72 25.32 21.22
CA THR A 187 0.60 25.43 20.29
C THR A 187 1.02 24.85 18.94
N CYS A 188 0.29 23.86 18.48
CA CYS A 188 0.54 23.17 17.22
C CYS A 188 -0.43 23.66 16.15
N MET A 189 0.02 23.62 14.89
CA MET A 189 -0.88 23.76 13.76
C MET A 189 -1.65 22.44 13.55
N GLY A 190 -2.90 22.54 13.11
CA GLY A 190 -3.73 21.39 12.80
C GLY A 190 -3.19 20.55 11.64
N THR A 191 -3.55 19.26 11.60
CA THR A 191 -3.30 18.35 10.47
C THR A 191 -4.48 18.36 9.49
N GLU A 192 -4.26 17.94 8.23
CA GLU A 192 -5.16 18.13 7.09
C GLU A 192 -6.60 17.67 7.26
N GLU A 193 -6.82 16.55 7.91
CA GLU A 193 -8.15 15.92 7.89
C GLU A 193 -9.12 16.44 8.98
N ARG A 194 -8.62 17.10 10.04
CA ARG A 194 -9.47 17.43 11.20
C ARG A 194 -9.10 18.72 11.97
N HIS A 195 -8.29 19.60 11.42
CA HIS A 195 -7.90 20.87 12.07
C HIS A 195 -7.30 20.73 13.49
N HIS A 196 -6.70 19.56 13.84
CA HIS A 196 -6.10 19.33 15.16
C HIS A 196 -4.92 18.38 15.09
N HIS A 197 -3.99 18.48 16.06
CA HIS A 197 -2.92 17.52 16.21
C HIS A 197 -3.49 16.15 16.61
N ARG A 198 -2.70 15.07 16.34
CA ARG A 198 -3.08 13.68 16.66
C ARG A 198 -2.30 13.09 17.84
N PHE A 199 -1.62 13.91 18.63
CA PHE A 199 -0.90 13.43 19.81
C PHE A 199 -1.89 13.00 20.90
N CYS A 200 -1.46 11.99 21.68
CA CYS A 200 -2.18 11.48 22.82
C CYS A 200 -1.43 11.77 24.13
N ASN A 201 -2.15 11.76 25.24
CA ASN A 201 -1.53 11.89 26.56
C ASN A 201 -0.48 10.83 26.81
N GLY A 202 0.73 11.23 27.18
CA GLY A 202 1.84 10.33 27.43
C GLY A 202 2.72 10.01 26.21
N ASP A 203 2.36 10.50 25.02
CA ASP A 203 3.27 10.40 23.87
C ASP A 203 4.59 11.08 24.19
N LEU A 204 5.69 10.46 23.76
CA LEU A 204 7.01 11.08 23.81
C LEU A 204 7.23 11.88 22.53
N VAL A 205 7.71 13.10 22.66
CA VAL A 205 7.99 13.97 21.51
C VAL A 205 9.40 14.56 21.56
N THR A 206 9.92 14.84 20.37
CA THR A 206 11.14 15.65 20.16
C THR A 206 10.80 16.85 19.30
N PHE A 207 11.61 17.87 19.41
CA PHE A 207 11.51 19.10 18.65
C PHE A 207 12.67 19.24 17.68
N SER A 208 12.44 19.83 16.54
CA SER A 208 13.48 20.16 15.56
C SER A 208 13.16 21.46 14.84
N GLY A 209 14.17 22.26 14.51
CA GLY A 209 14.01 23.50 13.76
C GLY A 209 13.30 24.61 14.50
N VAL A 210 13.23 24.57 15.83
CA VAL A 210 12.72 25.68 16.67
C VAL A 210 13.75 26.78 16.71
N GLU A 211 13.35 28.02 16.41
CA GLU A 211 14.18 29.18 16.51
C GLU A 211 13.80 30.06 17.72
N GLY A 212 14.81 30.61 18.38
CA GLY A 212 14.68 31.33 19.63
C GLY A 212 14.83 30.42 20.85
N MET A 213 13.89 29.54 21.09
CA MET A 213 13.92 28.52 22.15
C MET A 213 14.64 27.24 21.66
N THR A 214 15.91 27.40 21.25
CA THR A 214 16.71 26.33 20.64
C THR A 214 17.01 25.16 21.58
N GLU A 215 16.87 25.37 22.90
CA GLU A 215 17.06 24.36 23.92
C GLU A 215 16.12 23.16 23.73
N LEU A 216 14.96 23.37 23.09
CA LEU A 216 14.03 22.31 22.76
C LEU A 216 14.57 21.33 21.70
N ASN A 217 15.40 21.80 20.76
CA ASN A 217 15.93 20.98 19.67
C ASN A 217 16.90 19.91 20.15
N ASP A 218 17.56 20.13 21.29
CA ASP A 218 18.58 19.28 21.87
C ASP A 218 18.07 18.44 23.06
N GLN A 219 16.77 18.55 23.38
CA GLN A 219 16.19 17.79 24.50
C GLN A 219 15.99 16.31 24.14
N GLU A 220 16.21 15.46 25.15
CA GLU A 220 15.72 14.08 25.15
C GLU A 220 14.18 14.07 24.98
N PRO A 221 13.60 12.97 24.44
CA PRO A 221 12.16 12.88 24.26
C PRO A 221 11.37 13.21 25.52
N VAL A 222 10.45 14.17 25.43
CA VAL A 222 9.62 14.61 26.56
C VAL A 222 8.19 14.11 26.45
N PRO A 223 7.55 13.70 27.55
CA PRO A 223 6.16 13.32 27.54
C PRO A 223 5.27 14.54 27.38
N VAL A 224 4.18 14.40 26.59
CA VAL A 224 3.19 15.46 26.42
C VAL A 224 1.90 15.15 27.15
N HIS A 225 1.23 16.22 27.60
CA HIS A 225 -0.16 16.19 28.06
C HIS A 225 -1.01 17.04 27.12
N VAL A 226 -2.05 16.44 26.54
CA VAL A 226 -2.94 17.09 25.58
C VAL A 226 -3.93 17.98 26.34
N LEU A 227 -3.89 19.29 26.10
CA LEU A 227 -4.83 20.24 26.65
C LEU A 227 -6.10 20.33 25.81
N ASP A 228 -5.92 20.46 24.50
CA ASP A 228 -7.02 20.55 23.52
C ASP A 228 -6.52 20.14 22.11
N ALA A 229 -7.33 20.42 21.11
CA ALA A 229 -7.05 20.07 19.72
C ALA A 229 -5.77 20.69 19.13
N PHE A 230 -5.26 21.74 19.74
CA PHE A 230 -4.12 22.53 19.23
C PHE A 230 -2.97 22.65 20.24
N ARG A 231 -3.20 22.37 21.53
CA ARG A 231 -2.23 22.67 22.59
C ARG A 231 -1.80 21.43 23.35
N LEU A 232 -0.49 21.37 23.58
CA LEU A 232 0.20 20.34 24.35
C LEU A 232 0.96 20.96 25.50
N GLU A 233 0.88 20.40 26.69
CA GLU A 233 1.82 20.72 27.77
C GLU A 233 3.06 19.85 27.64
N ILE A 234 4.21 20.50 27.87
CA ILE A 234 5.52 19.85 27.99
C ILE A 234 6.12 20.18 29.36
N GLY A 235 7.32 19.75 29.64
CA GLY A 235 8.01 20.04 30.89
C GLY A 235 8.23 21.52 31.15
N ASP A 236 9.12 21.85 32.09
CA ASP A 236 9.46 23.21 32.46
C ASP A 236 10.30 23.93 31.40
N THR A 237 9.76 24.98 30.81
CA THR A 237 10.42 25.87 29.83
C THR A 237 10.70 27.26 30.39
N SER A 238 10.54 27.49 31.69
CA SER A 238 10.66 28.82 32.32
C SER A 238 12.05 29.44 32.21
N SER A 239 13.07 28.55 32.09
CA SER A 239 14.48 28.97 31.95
C SER A 239 14.98 29.04 30.52
N PHE A 240 14.16 28.66 29.55
CA PHE A 240 14.56 28.62 28.13
C PHE A 240 14.54 30.01 27.51
N SER A 241 15.23 30.19 26.40
CA SER A 241 15.18 31.38 25.58
C SER A 241 13.75 31.61 25.03
N PRO A 242 13.35 32.86 24.76
CA PRO A 242 12.04 33.14 24.17
C PRO A 242 11.89 32.48 22.80
N TYR A 243 10.76 31.80 22.56
CA TYR A 243 10.41 31.28 21.24
C TYR A 243 10.28 32.43 20.24
N ARG A 244 10.77 32.25 19.03
CA ARG A 244 10.68 33.21 17.94
C ARG A 244 9.77 32.70 16.82
N HIS A 245 10.15 31.62 16.18
CA HIS A 245 9.37 30.98 15.11
C HIS A 245 9.87 29.58 14.77
N GLY A 246 9.11 28.91 13.90
CA GLY A 246 9.50 27.62 13.33
C GLY A 246 9.38 26.46 14.31
N GLY A 247 9.76 25.31 13.85
CA GLY A 247 9.81 24.07 14.61
C GLY A 247 8.78 23.04 14.19
N LEU A 248 9.20 21.81 14.36
CA LEU A 248 8.39 20.62 14.19
C LEU A 248 8.43 19.83 15.49
N VAL A 249 7.27 19.44 16.00
CA VAL A 249 7.14 18.47 17.08
C VAL A 249 6.83 17.12 16.47
N SER A 250 7.62 16.10 16.83
CA SER A 250 7.53 14.75 16.26
C SER A 250 7.41 13.70 17.36
N GLN A 251 6.45 12.77 17.21
CA GLN A 251 6.28 11.65 18.11
C GLN A 251 7.49 10.72 18.06
N VAL A 252 8.00 10.34 19.23
CA VAL A 252 9.04 9.32 19.40
C VAL A 252 8.38 8.05 19.93
N ARG A 253 8.59 6.95 19.25
CA ARG A 253 8.06 5.64 19.62
C ARG A 253 9.16 4.81 20.24
N PRO A 254 9.12 4.54 21.56
CA PRO A 254 10.15 3.75 22.21
C PRO A 254 10.10 2.29 21.72
N PRO A 255 11.25 1.61 21.64
CA PRO A 255 11.29 0.18 21.37
C PRO A 255 10.47 -0.62 22.39
N GLN A 256 9.80 -1.67 21.89
CA GLN A 256 9.01 -2.58 22.73
C GLN A 256 9.69 -3.94 22.85
N VAL A 257 9.65 -4.53 24.02
CA VAL A 257 10.20 -5.88 24.28
C VAL A 257 9.05 -6.86 24.40
N HIS A 258 9.10 -7.92 23.61
CA HIS A 258 8.13 -9.02 23.59
C HIS A 258 8.80 -10.31 24.04
N SER A 259 8.04 -11.17 24.72
CA SER A 259 8.49 -12.49 25.17
C SER A 259 7.60 -13.57 24.58
N TYR A 260 8.22 -14.59 24.00
CA TYR A 260 7.58 -15.72 23.35
C TYR A 260 7.80 -17.00 24.13
N GLU A 261 6.75 -17.80 24.22
CA GLU A 261 6.82 -19.14 24.81
C GLU A 261 7.28 -20.16 23.75
N PRO A 262 8.06 -21.19 24.14
CA PRO A 262 8.44 -22.25 23.22
C PRO A 262 7.20 -23.01 22.71
N LEU A 263 7.25 -23.54 21.48
CA LEU A 263 6.14 -24.23 20.82
C LEU A 263 5.44 -25.26 21.72
N ARG A 264 6.20 -26.05 22.45
CA ARG A 264 5.67 -27.09 23.35
C ARG A 264 4.72 -26.53 24.41
N ARG A 265 5.02 -25.37 24.98
CA ARG A 265 4.18 -24.70 25.95
C ARG A 265 3.03 -23.95 25.27
N ALA A 266 3.32 -23.28 24.17
CA ALA A 266 2.32 -22.56 23.39
C ALA A 266 1.25 -23.47 22.74
N LEU A 267 1.54 -24.75 22.52
CA LEU A 267 0.53 -25.75 22.14
C LEU A 267 -0.46 -26.03 23.26
N ALA A 268 -0.01 -26.02 24.51
CA ALA A 268 -0.89 -26.26 25.66
C ALA A 268 -1.70 -25.02 26.07
N GLU A 269 -1.08 -23.85 26.01
CA GLU A 269 -1.65 -22.57 26.42
C GLU A 269 -1.54 -21.56 25.25
N PRO A 270 -2.37 -21.67 24.21
CA PRO A 270 -2.19 -20.88 23.02
C PRO A 270 -2.61 -19.43 23.21
N LYS A 271 -1.71 -18.50 22.89
CA LYS A 271 -2.03 -17.09 22.66
C LYS A 271 -2.43 -16.93 21.21
N ILE A 272 -3.72 -16.72 20.94
CA ILE A 272 -4.25 -16.64 19.57
C ILE A 272 -4.62 -15.20 19.25
N ARG A 273 -4.01 -14.67 18.17
CA ARG A 273 -4.41 -13.39 17.61
C ARG A 273 -5.71 -13.56 16.82
N VAL A 274 -6.72 -12.78 17.17
CA VAL A 274 -7.99 -12.72 16.44
C VAL A 274 -8.32 -11.28 16.10
N VAL A 275 -8.96 -11.07 14.96
CA VAL A 275 -9.43 -9.74 14.53
C VAL A 275 -10.61 -9.27 15.37
N ASN A 276 -11.52 -10.22 15.70
CA ASN A 276 -12.68 -10.00 16.55
C ASN A 276 -12.72 -11.10 17.61
N SER A 277 -13.01 -10.74 18.87
CA SER A 277 -13.15 -11.68 19.99
C SER A 277 -14.20 -12.78 19.73
N GLU A 278 -15.21 -12.52 18.93
CA GLU A 278 -16.23 -13.51 18.53
C GLU A 278 -15.65 -14.67 17.71
N LYS A 279 -14.52 -14.46 17.03
CA LYS A 279 -13.83 -15.51 16.27
C LYS A 279 -12.89 -16.39 17.12
N LEU A 280 -12.66 -16.04 18.38
CA LEU A 280 -11.75 -16.79 19.24
C LEU A 280 -12.18 -18.26 19.44
N PRO A 281 -13.47 -18.60 19.70
CA PRO A 281 -13.89 -20.00 19.83
C PRO A 281 -13.63 -20.84 18.57
N ARG A 282 -13.83 -20.24 17.39
CA ARG A 282 -13.53 -20.88 16.09
C ARG A 282 -12.03 -21.12 15.92
N SER A 283 -11.20 -20.16 16.25
CA SER A 283 -9.75 -20.29 16.19
C SER A 283 -9.20 -21.32 17.18
N LEU A 284 -9.79 -21.43 18.38
CA LEU A 284 -9.47 -22.48 19.35
C LEU A 284 -9.86 -23.87 18.82
N SER A 285 -11.01 -23.98 18.15
CA SER A 285 -11.44 -25.22 17.51
C SER A 285 -10.49 -25.65 16.38
N LEU A 286 -10.01 -24.70 15.57
CA LEU A 286 -9.00 -24.97 14.56
C LEU A 286 -7.65 -25.35 15.18
N HIS A 287 -7.25 -24.73 16.29
CA HIS A 287 -6.04 -25.12 17.03
C HIS A 287 -6.09 -26.58 17.47
N ALA A 288 -7.22 -27.02 18.02
CA ALA A 288 -7.43 -28.42 18.39
C ALA A 288 -7.48 -29.35 17.15
N ALA A 289 -8.10 -28.87 16.05
CA ALA A 289 -8.23 -29.63 14.83
C ALA A 289 -6.87 -29.87 14.14
N PHE A 290 -5.98 -28.89 14.09
CA PHE A 290 -4.63 -29.08 13.56
C PHE A 290 -3.80 -30.07 14.41
N GLN A 291 -3.89 -29.99 15.73
CA GLN A 291 -3.24 -30.99 16.61
C GLN A 291 -3.82 -32.40 16.41
N ALA A 292 -5.16 -32.51 16.32
CA ALA A 292 -5.85 -33.77 16.04
C ALA A 292 -5.45 -34.34 14.65
N LEU A 293 -5.23 -33.47 13.67
CA LEU A 293 -4.75 -33.87 12.34
C LEU A 293 -3.33 -34.49 12.42
N HIS A 294 -2.44 -33.90 13.20
CA HIS A 294 -1.11 -34.48 13.44
C HIS A 294 -1.21 -35.86 14.11
N ALA A 295 -2.08 -36.00 15.12
CA ALA A 295 -2.32 -37.27 15.80
C ALA A 295 -2.90 -38.34 14.85
N PHE A 296 -3.91 -37.95 14.04
CA PHE A 296 -4.50 -38.81 13.02
C PHE A 296 -3.46 -39.27 11.99
N CYS A 297 -2.62 -38.36 11.49
CA CYS A 297 -1.54 -38.71 10.58
C CYS A 297 -0.52 -39.67 11.20
N GLY A 298 -0.22 -39.51 12.50
CA GLY A 298 0.64 -40.44 13.25
C GLY A 298 0.03 -41.86 13.38
N GLU A 299 -1.31 -41.92 13.59
CA GLU A 299 -2.03 -43.21 13.70
C GLU A 299 -2.21 -43.91 12.35
N GLN A 300 -2.61 -43.18 11.33
CA GLN A 300 -3.06 -43.71 10.06
C GLN A 300 -1.97 -43.68 8.95
N GLY A 301 -0.88 -42.96 9.15
CA GLY A 301 0.18 -42.77 8.13
C GLY A 301 -0.27 -41.99 6.89
N ARG A 302 -1.42 -41.32 6.95
CA ARG A 302 -2.04 -40.53 5.86
C ARG A 302 -2.89 -39.41 6.38
N LEU A 303 -3.24 -38.47 5.50
CA LEU A 303 -4.28 -37.47 5.77
C LEU A 303 -5.69 -38.10 5.75
N PRO A 304 -6.71 -37.46 6.39
CA PRO A 304 -8.10 -37.86 6.23
C PRO A 304 -8.51 -37.88 4.76
N ARG A 305 -9.29 -38.86 4.34
CA ARG A 305 -9.83 -38.90 2.99
C ARG A 305 -10.88 -37.80 2.80
N PRO A 306 -10.85 -37.10 1.65
CA PRO A 306 -11.84 -36.07 1.39
C PRO A 306 -13.26 -36.58 1.54
N ARG A 307 -14.08 -35.83 2.28
CA ARG A 307 -15.50 -36.16 2.51
C ARG A 307 -15.80 -37.51 3.13
N ALA A 308 -14.81 -38.22 3.71
CA ALA A 308 -15.02 -39.49 4.40
C ALA A 308 -15.50 -39.26 5.85
N PRO A 309 -16.76 -39.63 6.20
CA PRO A 309 -17.33 -39.34 7.51
C PRO A 309 -16.57 -40.01 8.65
N ALA A 310 -16.11 -41.26 8.43
CA ALA A 310 -15.38 -42.01 9.44
C ALA A 310 -14.04 -41.35 9.83
N ASP A 311 -13.31 -40.82 8.84
CA ASP A 311 -12.07 -40.11 9.08
C ASP A 311 -12.33 -38.78 9.80
N ALA A 312 -13.40 -38.07 9.43
CA ALA A 312 -13.80 -36.80 10.08
C ALA A 312 -14.20 -37.00 11.54
N GLU A 313 -14.98 -38.03 11.85
CA GLU A 313 -15.34 -38.38 13.23
C GLU A 313 -14.09 -38.80 14.06
N ARG A 314 -13.15 -39.54 13.45
CA ARG A 314 -11.89 -39.88 14.15
C ARG A 314 -11.07 -38.64 14.51
N VAL A 315 -10.95 -37.67 13.59
CA VAL A 315 -10.29 -36.40 13.86
C VAL A 315 -11.03 -35.64 14.98
N LEU A 316 -12.36 -35.62 14.96
CA LEU A 316 -13.17 -35.01 16.02
C LEU A 316 -12.95 -35.66 17.39
N GLU A 317 -12.92 -36.99 17.46
CA GLU A 317 -12.62 -37.72 18.71
C GLU A 317 -11.24 -37.30 19.26
N LEU A 318 -10.23 -37.25 18.41
CA LEU A 318 -8.89 -36.79 18.77
C LEU A 318 -8.89 -35.33 19.25
N ALA A 319 -9.63 -34.45 18.56
CA ALA A 319 -9.73 -33.06 18.95
C ALA A 319 -10.42 -32.88 20.32
N ARG A 320 -11.46 -33.67 20.62
CA ARG A 320 -12.11 -33.69 21.95
C ARG A 320 -11.13 -34.12 23.06
N SER A 321 -10.35 -35.17 22.83
CA SER A 321 -9.38 -35.66 23.81
C SER A 321 -8.26 -34.64 24.12
N LEU A 322 -7.89 -33.83 23.15
CA LEU A 322 -6.87 -32.77 23.29
C LEU A 322 -7.46 -31.48 23.87
N GLY A 323 -8.77 -31.27 23.72
CA GLY A 323 -9.47 -30.03 24.06
C GLY A 323 -10.15 -30.01 25.43
N GLU A 324 -10.12 -31.10 26.20
CA GLU A 324 -10.88 -31.26 27.47
C GLU A 324 -10.68 -30.13 28.51
N HIS A 325 -9.64 -29.30 28.35
CA HIS A 325 -9.32 -28.22 29.28
C HIS A 325 -9.44 -26.79 28.68
N ARG A 326 -9.92 -26.63 27.44
CA ARG A 326 -9.79 -25.37 26.67
C ARG A 326 -11.12 -24.65 26.30
N GLY A 327 -12.26 -25.16 26.80
CA GLY A 327 -13.58 -24.60 26.49
C GLY A 327 -14.36 -25.40 25.44
N PRO A 328 -15.56 -24.95 25.05
CA PRO A 328 -16.42 -25.68 24.13
C PRO A 328 -15.81 -25.72 22.73
N LEU A 329 -15.72 -26.93 22.17
CA LEU A 329 -15.25 -27.18 20.82
C LEU A 329 -16.42 -26.99 19.81
N ASP A 330 -16.18 -26.22 18.73
CA ASP A 330 -17.11 -26.19 17.59
C ASP A 330 -16.87 -27.42 16.72
N GLU A 331 -17.72 -28.44 16.92
CA GLU A 331 -17.57 -29.73 16.27
C GLU A 331 -17.75 -29.65 14.75
N ASP A 332 -18.63 -28.74 14.29
CA ASP A 332 -18.91 -28.59 12.87
C ASP A 332 -17.72 -27.97 12.12
N VAL A 333 -17.01 -27.03 12.76
CA VAL A 333 -15.74 -26.51 12.25
C VAL A 333 -14.69 -27.62 12.13
N VAL A 334 -14.57 -28.51 13.15
CA VAL A 334 -13.59 -29.61 13.12
C VAL A 334 -13.95 -30.64 12.03
N ARG A 335 -15.23 -31.01 11.91
CA ARG A 335 -15.68 -31.92 10.84
C ARG A 335 -15.46 -31.31 9.45
N ALA A 336 -15.83 -30.05 9.27
CA ALA A 336 -15.61 -29.33 8.02
C ALA A 336 -14.12 -29.30 7.65
N PHE A 337 -13.27 -28.92 8.61
CA PHE A 337 -11.83 -28.93 8.42
C PHE A 337 -11.29 -30.31 8.04
N ALA A 338 -11.64 -31.36 8.81
CA ALA A 338 -11.17 -32.71 8.54
C ALA A 338 -11.58 -33.20 7.15
N SER A 339 -12.80 -32.88 6.72
CA SER A 339 -13.36 -33.31 5.42
C SER A 339 -12.64 -32.70 4.21
N VAL A 340 -11.89 -31.59 4.38
CA VAL A 340 -11.16 -30.89 3.31
C VAL A 340 -9.65 -30.80 3.53
N SER A 341 -9.13 -31.29 4.66
CA SER A 341 -7.74 -31.14 5.07
C SER A 341 -6.72 -31.81 4.13
N ALA A 342 -7.14 -32.76 3.29
CA ALA A 342 -6.32 -33.36 2.24
C ALA A 342 -6.15 -32.43 1.01
N GLY A 343 -6.92 -31.36 0.92
CA GLY A 343 -6.81 -30.38 -0.14
C GLY A 343 -5.52 -29.56 -0.07
N ASP A 344 -5.02 -29.20 -1.22
CA ASP A 344 -3.87 -28.29 -1.39
C ASP A 344 -4.27 -27.18 -2.37
N LEU A 345 -4.48 -25.97 -1.83
CA LEU A 345 -5.01 -24.84 -2.55
C LEU A 345 -3.98 -23.71 -2.64
N CYS A 346 -3.59 -23.35 -3.86
CA CYS A 346 -2.63 -22.26 -4.09
C CYS A 346 -3.03 -20.93 -3.41
N PRO A 347 -4.30 -20.47 -3.44
CA PRO A 347 -4.71 -19.25 -2.76
C PRO A 347 -4.50 -19.29 -1.23
N VAL A 348 -4.79 -20.42 -0.58
CA VAL A 348 -4.59 -20.59 0.86
C VAL A 348 -3.10 -20.64 1.20
N ALA A 349 -2.33 -21.40 0.41
CA ALA A 349 -0.87 -21.42 0.53
C ALA A 349 -0.24 -20.04 0.32
N ALA A 350 -0.80 -19.22 -0.60
CA ALA A 350 -0.35 -17.86 -0.85
C ALA A 350 -0.60 -16.95 0.37
N VAL A 351 -1.78 -17.00 0.99
CA VAL A 351 -2.12 -16.21 2.19
C VAL A 351 -1.22 -16.59 3.36
N VAL A 352 -1.17 -17.88 3.70
CA VAL A 352 -0.38 -18.36 4.85
C VAL A 352 1.12 -18.13 4.64
N GLY A 353 1.62 -18.39 3.42
CA GLY A 353 3.03 -18.16 3.09
C GLY A 353 3.43 -16.69 3.06
N ALA A 354 2.53 -15.80 2.62
CA ALA A 354 2.77 -14.36 2.65
C ALA A 354 2.82 -13.82 4.09
N LEU A 355 1.88 -14.26 4.95
CA LEU A 355 1.88 -13.90 6.38
C LEU A 355 3.15 -14.40 7.07
N ALA A 356 3.57 -15.65 6.81
CA ALA A 356 4.82 -16.19 7.36
C ALA A 356 6.05 -15.37 6.89
N ALA A 357 6.09 -15.00 5.62
CA ALA A 357 7.17 -14.16 5.08
C ALA A 357 7.19 -12.77 5.72
N GLN A 358 6.02 -12.16 5.98
CA GLN A 358 5.94 -10.89 6.73
C GLN A 358 6.52 -11.04 8.13
N GLU A 359 6.21 -12.11 8.85
CA GLU A 359 6.76 -12.35 10.20
C GLU A 359 8.28 -12.54 10.16
N VAL A 360 8.83 -13.21 9.13
CA VAL A 360 10.29 -13.28 8.91
C VAL A 360 10.88 -11.88 8.73
N LEU A 361 10.23 -11.03 7.90
CA LEU A 361 10.70 -9.65 7.68
C LEU A 361 10.66 -8.83 8.97
N LYS A 362 9.57 -8.92 9.75
CA LYS A 362 9.44 -8.26 11.07
C LYS A 362 10.53 -8.73 12.03
N ALA A 363 10.77 -10.03 12.12
CA ALA A 363 11.81 -10.62 12.98
C ALA A 363 13.20 -10.07 12.64
N ILE A 364 13.55 -10.00 11.37
CA ILE A 364 14.86 -9.53 10.91
C ILE A 364 15.00 -8.01 11.03
N THR A 365 13.99 -7.26 10.57
CA THR A 365 14.06 -5.79 10.49
C THR A 365 13.79 -5.11 11.81
N ARG A 366 13.12 -5.80 12.75
CA ARG A 366 12.60 -5.28 14.02
C ARG A 366 11.65 -4.11 13.84
N LYS A 367 10.97 -4.07 12.70
CA LYS A 367 9.94 -3.09 12.38
C LYS A 367 8.58 -3.77 12.32
N PHE A 368 7.55 -3.08 12.76
CA PHE A 368 6.19 -3.55 12.95
C PHE A 368 6.02 -4.59 14.06
N LEU A 369 4.84 -4.60 14.67
CA LEU A 369 4.51 -5.56 15.72
C LEU A 369 4.40 -6.97 15.13
N PRO A 370 5.16 -7.92 15.65
CA PRO A 370 5.05 -9.31 15.23
C PRO A 370 3.80 -9.97 15.80
N LEU A 371 3.48 -11.13 15.28
CA LEU A 371 2.40 -11.98 15.76
C LEU A 371 2.72 -12.49 17.17
N ASP A 372 1.77 -12.34 18.11
CA ASP A 372 1.83 -12.87 19.48
C ASP A 372 0.98 -14.14 19.56
N GLN A 373 1.45 -15.12 19.20
CA GLN A 373 2.16 -16.27 18.80
C GLN A 373 1.42 -17.06 17.71
N TRP A 374 0.06 -17.24 17.85
CA TRP A 374 -0.75 -18.04 16.92
C TRP A 374 -1.71 -17.20 16.10
N LEU A 375 -1.81 -17.55 14.83
CA LEU A 375 -2.85 -17.08 13.93
C LEU A 375 -3.48 -18.26 13.20
N TYR A 376 -4.80 -18.29 13.16
CA TYR A 376 -5.58 -19.25 12.36
C TYR A 376 -6.33 -18.50 11.28
N PHE A 377 -6.13 -18.96 10.05
CA PHE A 377 -6.87 -18.51 8.87
C PHE A 377 -7.83 -19.64 8.48
N ASP A 378 -9.05 -19.29 8.10
CA ASP A 378 -9.95 -20.22 7.44
C ASP A 378 -10.83 -19.52 6.42
N ALA A 379 -11.22 -20.27 5.38
CA ALA A 379 -12.17 -19.92 4.34
C ALA A 379 -13.23 -21.02 4.21
N LEU A 380 -13.63 -21.63 5.33
CA LEU A 380 -14.61 -22.73 5.35
C LEU A 380 -15.99 -22.30 4.85
N GLU A 381 -16.31 -21.01 4.87
CA GLU A 381 -17.48 -20.40 4.25
C GLU A 381 -17.53 -20.54 2.72
N CYS A 382 -16.41 -20.89 2.07
CA CYS A 382 -16.39 -21.26 0.65
C CYS A 382 -17.04 -22.63 0.37
N LEU A 383 -17.29 -23.43 1.41
CA LEU A 383 -18.04 -24.68 1.28
C LEU A 383 -19.52 -24.39 1.07
N ALA A 384 -20.18 -25.23 0.29
CA ALA A 384 -21.60 -25.07 0.01
C ALA A 384 -22.42 -25.04 1.32
N PRO A 385 -23.41 -24.13 1.43
CA PRO A 385 -24.24 -24.02 2.62
C PRO A 385 -25.00 -25.29 2.89
N GLU A 386 -25.45 -25.45 4.14
CA GLU A 386 -26.32 -26.57 4.53
C GLU A 386 -27.58 -26.64 3.64
N GLY A 387 -27.84 -27.81 3.06
CA GLY A 387 -28.95 -28.02 2.15
C GLY A 387 -28.61 -28.04 0.65
N ALA A 388 -27.38 -27.62 0.25
CA ALA A 388 -26.87 -27.93 -1.09
C ALA A 388 -26.56 -29.44 -1.21
N ALA A 389 -26.54 -29.98 -2.43
CA ALA A 389 -26.11 -31.36 -2.68
C ALA A 389 -24.73 -31.61 -2.05
N ARG A 390 -24.67 -32.45 -1.03
CA ARG A 390 -23.43 -32.77 -0.34
C ARG A 390 -22.46 -33.50 -1.30
N LEU A 391 -21.27 -33.00 -1.45
CA LEU A 391 -20.20 -33.70 -2.16
C LEU A 391 -19.88 -35.02 -1.45
N THR A 392 -19.70 -36.06 -2.24
CA THR A 392 -19.37 -37.40 -1.79
C THR A 392 -17.86 -37.64 -1.86
N GLU A 393 -17.37 -38.72 -1.26
CA GLU A 393 -15.98 -39.16 -1.38
C GLU A 393 -15.60 -39.43 -2.85
N GLU A 394 -16.53 -39.92 -3.69
CA GLU A 394 -16.31 -40.18 -5.12
C GLU A 394 -16.16 -38.87 -5.93
N ASP A 395 -16.97 -37.84 -5.63
CA ASP A 395 -16.86 -36.54 -6.29
C ASP A 395 -15.51 -35.85 -6.03
N CYS A 396 -14.91 -36.14 -4.88
CA CYS A 396 -13.64 -35.55 -4.41
C CYS A 396 -12.43 -36.49 -4.58
N ALA A 397 -12.62 -37.65 -5.22
CA ALA A 397 -11.54 -38.62 -5.43
C ALA A 397 -10.48 -38.06 -6.40
N PRO A 398 -9.18 -38.33 -6.15
CA PRO A 398 -8.11 -37.91 -7.04
C PRO A 398 -8.24 -38.51 -8.44
N ARG A 399 -8.00 -37.71 -9.47
CA ARG A 399 -8.07 -38.09 -10.88
C ARG A 399 -6.71 -38.18 -11.56
N GLY A 400 -5.61 -37.99 -10.79
CA GLY A 400 -4.25 -38.01 -11.31
C GLY A 400 -3.90 -36.69 -12.03
N SER A 401 -4.70 -35.64 -11.85
CA SER A 401 -4.48 -34.32 -12.42
C SER A 401 -3.68 -33.40 -11.48
N ARG A 402 -3.15 -32.32 -12.03
CA ARG A 402 -2.54 -31.27 -11.21
C ARG A 402 -3.54 -30.54 -10.28
N TYR A 403 -4.85 -30.74 -10.49
CA TYR A 403 -5.92 -30.11 -9.72
C TYR A 403 -6.49 -31.00 -8.61
N ASP A 404 -5.88 -32.17 -8.34
CA ASP A 404 -6.39 -33.12 -7.35
C ASP A 404 -6.50 -32.49 -5.94
N GLY A 405 -5.58 -31.59 -5.56
CA GLY A 405 -5.67 -30.84 -4.33
C GLY A 405 -6.93 -29.96 -4.23
N GLN A 406 -7.37 -29.40 -5.34
CA GLN A 406 -8.57 -28.56 -5.43
C GLN A 406 -9.85 -29.43 -5.56
N ILE A 407 -9.78 -30.53 -6.30
CA ILE A 407 -10.85 -31.51 -6.42
C ILE A 407 -11.20 -32.10 -5.04
N ALA A 408 -10.19 -32.37 -4.19
CA ALA A 408 -10.39 -32.83 -2.82
C ALA A 408 -11.28 -31.91 -1.97
N VAL A 409 -11.34 -30.62 -2.30
CA VAL A 409 -12.14 -29.62 -1.57
C VAL A 409 -13.49 -29.37 -2.24
N PHE A 410 -13.49 -29.12 -3.55
CA PHE A 410 -14.67 -28.61 -4.28
C PHE A 410 -15.31 -29.63 -5.22
N GLY A 411 -14.71 -30.80 -5.37
CA GLY A 411 -15.18 -31.84 -6.29
C GLY A 411 -14.77 -31.56 -7.76
N ALA A 412 -14.80 -32.60 -8.57
CA ALA A 412 -14.39 -32.56 -9.96
C ALA A 412 -15.30 -31.71 -10.86
N ALA A 413 -16.61 -31.72 -10.60
CA ALA A 413 -17.55 -30.92 -11.37
C ALA A 413 -17.31 -29.41 -11.23
N PHE A 414 -16.97 -28.95 -10.04
CA PHE A 414 -16.59 -27.55 -9.81
C PHE A 414 -15.29 -27.19 -10.55
N GLN A 415 -14.30 -28.09 -10.53
CA GLN A 415 -13.06 -27.89 -11.29
C GLN A 415 -13.30 -27.73 -12.80
N GLU A 416 -14.23 -28.50 -13.35
CA GLU A 416 -14.61 -28.37 -14.77
C GLU A 416 -15.32 -27.03 -15.04
N GLN A 417 -16.18 -26.56 -14.12
CA GLN A 417 -16.81 -25.24 -14.24
C GLN A 417 -15.77 -24.12 -14.20
N LEU A 418 -14.82 -24.19 -13.28
CA LEU A 418 -13.73 -23.21 -13.15
C LEU A 418 -12.91 -23.11 -14.43
N GLY A 419 -12.63 -24.25 -15.06
CA GLY A 419 -11.91 -24.30 -16.33
C GLY A 419 -12.65 -23.63 -17.50
N ARG A 420 -13.97 -23.50 -17.44
CA ARG A 420 -14.80 -22.87 -18.50
C ARG A 420 -15.03 -21.39 -18.30
N GLN A 421 -14.59 -20.81 -17.17
CA GLN A 421 -14.82 -19.42 -16.84
C GLN A 421 -14.12 -18.48 -17.79
N LYS A 422 -14.74 -17.32 -18.02
CA LYS A 422 -14.22 -16.20 -18.78
C LYS A 422 -13.99 -15.01 -17.85
N TYR A 423 -12.75 -14.67 -17.64
CA TYR A 423 -12.37 -13.64 -16.67
C TYR A 423 -11.56 -12.52 -17.31
N PHE A 424 -11.75 -11.32 -16.79
CA PHE A 424 -10.98 -10.15 -17.16
C PHE A 424 -10.20 -9.61 -15.97
N VAL A 425 -8.87 -9.52 -16.12
CA VAL A 425 -7.95 -8.98 -15.12
C VAL A 425 -7.47 -7.61 -15.59
N VAL A 426 -7.78 -6.57 -14.83
CA VAL A 426 -7.41 -5.20 -15.13
C VAL A 426 -6.27 -4.78 -14.20
N GLY A 427 -5.09 -4.60 -14.78
CA GLY A 427 -3.83 -4.33 -14.09
C GLY A 427 -2.98 -5.58 -13.88
N ALA A 428 -1.70 -5.51 -14.26
CA ALA A 428 -0.68 -6.53 -14.07
C ALA A 428 0.47 -6.04 -13.16
N GLY A 429 0.11 -5.22 -12.16
CA GLY A 429 0.99 -4.76 -11.08
C GLY A 429 1.31 -5.88 -10.07
N ALA A 430 1.61 -5.53 -8.83
CA ALA A 430 1.93 -6.54 -7.80
C ALA A 430 0.74 -7.45 -7.51
N ILE A 431 -0.44 -6.88 -7.28
CA ILE A 431 -1.68 -7.63 -7.03
C ILE A 431 -2.06 -8.45 -8.27
N GLY A 432 -2.03 -7.83 -9.47
CA GLY A 432 -2.33 -8.55 -10.71
C GLY A 432 -1.43 -9.76 -10.96
N CYS A 433 -0.14 -9.66 -10.64
CA CYS A 433 0.78 -10.80 -10.71
C CYS A 433 0.37 -11.95 -9.78
N GLU A 434 -0.03 -11.65 -8.54
CA GLU A 434 -0.46 -12.66 -7.57
C GLU A 434 -1.81 -13.28 -7.97
N LEU A 435 -2.77 -12.47 -8.46
CA LEU A 435 -4.04 -12.97 -9.00
C LEU A 435 -3.82 -13.90 -10.18
N LEU A 436 -3.03 -13.50 -11.17
CA LEU A 436 -2.73 -14.27 -12.36
C LEU A 436 -2.02 -15.59 -12.03
N LYS A 437 -1.06 -15.57 -11.09
CA LYS A 437 -0.44 -16.79 -10.56
C LYS A 437 -1.48 -17.73 -9.97
N ASN A 438 -2.34 -17.23 -9.07
CA ASN A 438 -3.35 -18.07 -8.44
C ASN A 438 -4.35 -18.60 -9.45
N PHE A 439 -4.80 -17.81 -10.43
CA PHE A 439 -5.70 -18.25 -11.50
C PHE A 439 -5.06 -19.34 -12.36
N ALA A 440 -3.77 -19.20 -12.68
CA ALA A 440 -3.03 -20.25 -13.39
C ALA A 440 -2.98 -21.56 -12.61
N MET A 441 -2.67 -21.47 -11.30
CA MET A 441 -2.54 -22.65 -10.45
C MET A 441 -3.88 -23.34 -10.19
N MET A 442 -4.96 -22.56 -10.03
CA MET A 442 -6.33 -23.10 -9.88
C MET A 442 -6.89 -23.68 -11.18
N GLY A 443 -6.30 -23.34 -12.33
CA GLY A 443 -6.83 -23.76 -13.63
C GLY A 443 -8.06 -22.96 -14.07
N LEU A 444 -8.19 -21.69 -13.64
CA LEU A 444 -9.20 -20.80 -14.19
C LEU A 444 -9.00 -20.66 -15.70
N ALA A 445 -10.05 -20.79 -16.48
CA ALA A 445 -10.02 -20.75 -17.94
C ALA A 445 -9.14 -21.83 -18.63
N ALA A 446 -8.79 -22.94 -17.94
CA ALA A 446 -7.99 -24.03 -18.49
C ALA A 446 -8.82 -25.04 -19.31
N GLY A 447 -10.14 -24.99 -19.26
CA GLY A 447 -11.04 -25.92 -19.94
C GLY A 447 -11.61 -25.38 -21.26
N PRO A 448 -12.44 -26.19 -21.94
CA PRO A 448 -13.07 -25.81 -23.20
C PRO A 448 -13.98 -24.57 -23.03
N GLY A 449 -13.74 -23.53 -23.82
CA GLY A 449 -14.54 -22.31 -23.83
C GLY A 449 -14.11 -21.29 -22.76
N GLY A 450 -13.17 -21.64 -21.87
CA GLY A 450 -12.59 -20.69 -20.93
C GLY A 450 -11.71 -19.66 -21.62
N ASP A 451 -11.62 -18.45 -21.07
CA ASP A 451 -10.80 -17.36 -21.58
C ASP A 451 -10.38 -16.41 -20.44
N LEU A 452 -9.10 -16.09 -20.37
CA LEU A 452 -8.55 -15.15 -19.42
C LEU A 452 -7.94 -13.97 -20.19
N VAL A 453 -8.52 -12.80 -20.05
CA VAL A 453 -8.01 -11.59 -20.67
C VAL A 453 -7.30 -10.76 -19.59
N VAL A 454 -6.07 -10.33 -19.85
CA VAL A 454 -5.33 -9.42 -18.98
C VAL A 454 -4.99 -8.15 -19.74
N THR A 455 -5.22 -6.97 -19.14
CA THR A 455 -4.84 -5.68 -19.70
C THR A 455 -3.96 -4.88 -18.76
N ASP A 456 -2.90 -4.31 -19.30
CA ASP A 456 -2.02 -3.34 -18.65
C ASP A 456 -1.20 -2.64 -19.73
N MET A 457 -1.19 -1.30 -19.73
CA MET A 457 -0.48 -0.50 -20.73
C MET A 457 0.96 -0.18 -20.37
N ASP A 458 1.34 -0.43 -19.12
CA ASP A 458 2.66 -0.09 -18.60
C ASP A 458 3.75 -1.06 -19.07
N THR A 459 4.99 -0.62 -18.94
CA THR A 459 6.19 -1.45 -19.10
C THR A 459 6.78 -1.85 -17.74
N VAL A 460 7.52 -2.95 -17.74
CA VAL A 460 8.24 -3.42 -16.57
C VAL A 460 9.41 -2.49 -16.25
N ALA A 461 9.45 -1.96 -15.03
CA ALA A 461 10.52 -1.13 -14.50
C ALA A 461 11.37 -1.90 -13.48
N LEU A 462 12.62 -1.48 -13.27
CA LEU A 462 13.52 -2.07 -12.27
C LEU A 462 12.90 -2.07 -10.87
N SER A 463 12.21 -0.98 -10.50
CA SER A 463 11.52 -0.84 -9.21
C SER A 463 10.29 -1.76 -9.05
N ASN A 464 9.85 -2.47 -10.08
CA ASN A 464 8.79 -3.48 -10.00
C ASN A 464 9.30 -4.84 -9.50
N LEU A 465 10.55 -5.19 -9.78
CA LEU A 465 11.11 -6.53 -9.62
C LEU A 465 11.24 -7.01 -8.16
N HIS A 466 11.06 -6.14 -7.16
CA HIS A 466 11.10 -6.56 -5.75
C HIS A 466 9.73 -7.02 -5.20
N ARG A 467 8.65 -6.88 -5.98
CA ARG A 467 7.29 -7.23 -5.55
C ARG A 467 6.39 -7.84 -6.64
N GLN A 468 6.76 -7.76 -7.91
CA GLN A 468 5.98 -8.30 -9.03
C GLN A 468 6.57 -9.63 -9.50
N LEU A 469 6.01 -10.73 -8.98
CA LEU A 469 6.53 -12.09 -9.07
C LEU A 469 6.74 -12.59 -10.51
N LEU A 470 5.89 -12.17 -11.46
CA LEU A 470 5.91 -12.68 -12.82
C LEU A 470 7.05 -12.14 -13.69
N TYR A 471 7.76 -11.09 -13.23
CA TYR A 471 8.77 -10.41 -14.03
C TYR A 471 10.20 -10.75 -13.63
N ARG A 472 11.08 -10.67 -14.61
CA ARG A 472 12.52 -10.89 -14.47
C ARG A 472 13.30 -9.66 -14.96
N SER A 473 14.58 -9.60 -14.66
CA SER A 473 15.44 -8.49 -15.11
C SER A 473 15.50 -8.36 -16.64
N ALA A 474 15.34 -9.45 -17.36
CA ALA A 474 15.29 -9.46 -18.82
C ALA A 474 13.99 -8.85 -19.41
N ASP A 475 12.96 -8.66 -18.59
CA ASP A 475 11.67 -8.12 -19.02
C ASP A 475 11.58 -6.60 -18.89
N ILE A 476 12.60 -5.94 -18.33
CA ILE A 476 12.61 -4.48 -18.20
C ILE A 476 12.36 -3.84 -19.57
N SER A 477 11.46 -2.85 -19.60
CA SER A 477 10.97 -2.14 -20.78
C SER A 477 10.02 -2.93 -21.68
N ARG A 478 9.70 -4.20 -21.37
CA ARG A 478 8.63 -4.95 -22.06
C ARG A 478 7.27 -4.64 -21.42
N LEU A 479 6.20 -4.79 -22.18
CA LEU A 479 4.83 -4.57 -21.71
C LEU A 479 4.44 -5.58 -20.63
N LYS A 480 3.90 -5.09 -19.50
CA LYS A 480 3.52 -5.90 -18.34
C LYS A 480 2.51 -6.98 -18.69
N SER A 481 1.44 -6.64 -19.41
CA SER A 481 0.39 -7.60 -19.80
C SER A 481 0.92 -8.75 -20.65
N VAL A 482 1.82 -8.45 -21.61
CA VAL A 482 2.41 -9.46 -22.51
C VAL A 482 3.31 -10.42 -21.73
N VAL A 483 4.17 -9.90 -20.85
CA VAL A 483 5.07 -10.73 -20.03
C VAL A 483 4.27 -11.55 -19.03
N ALA A 484 3.25 -10.95 -18.38
CA ALA A 484 2.39 -11.66 -17.44
C ALA A 484 1.62 -12.81 -18.10
N ALA A 485 1.05 -12.59 -19.29
CA ALA A 485 0.36 -13.63 -20.04
C ALA A 485 1.31 -14.80 -20.41
N ALA A 486 2.52 -14.49 -20.84
CA ALA A 486 3.53 -15.51 -21.12
C ALA A 486 3.92 -16.30 -19.87
N ALA A 487 4.06 -15.65 -18.72
CA ALA A 487 4.35 -16.32 -17.45
C ALA A 487 3.21 -17.23 -16.98
N VAL A 488 1.93 -16.78 -17.12
CA VAL A 488 0.75 -17.61 -16.85
C VAL A 488 0.73 -18.86 -17.71
N GLN A 489 0.94 -18.70 -19.03
CA GLN A 489 1.00 -19.81 -19.97
C GLN A 489 2.12 -20.81 -19.65
N HIS A 490 3.25 -20.31 -19.14
CA HIS A 490 4.35 -21.15 -18.69
C HIS A 490 4.01 -21.95 -17.43
N MET A 491 3.37 -21.32 -16.44
CA MET A 491 2.92 -21.96 -15.20
C MET A 491 1.85 -23.03 -15.46
N ASN A 492 0.94 -22.74 -16.37
CA ASN A 492 -0.13 -23.65 -16.74
C ASN A 492 -0.46 -23.55 -18.24
N PRO A 493 0.07 -24.45 -19.07
CA PRO A 493 -0.14 -24.42 -20.52
C PRO A 493 -1.60 -24.60 -20.94
N ASP A 494 -2.46 -25.15 -20.09
CA ASP A 494 -3.88 -25.36 -20.39
C ASP A 494 -4.70 -24.08 -20.29
N VAL A 495 -4.23 -23.07 -19.56
CA VAL A 495 -4.92 -21.76 -19.40
C VAL A 495 -4.82 -20.97 -20.70
N ARG A 496 -5.97 -20.54 -21.21
CA ARG A 496 -6.04 -19.64 -22.36
C ARG A 496 -5.97 -18.22 -21.84
N VAL A 497 -4.88 -17.52 -22.11
CA VAL A 497 -4.66 -16.14 -21.69
C VAL A 497 -4.36 -15.24 -22.88
N THR A 498 -5.06 -14.11 -22.94
CA THR A 498 -4.91 -13.08 -23.97
C THR A 498 -4.45 -11.75 -23.34
N ALA A 499 -3.36 -11.18 -23.86
CA ALA A 499 -2.82 -9.91 -23.39
C ALA A 499 -3.36 -8.74 -24.20
N HIS A 500 -3.92 -7.75 -23.53
CA HIS A 500 -4.29 -6.46 -24.07
C HIS A 500 -3.36 -5.37 -23.52
N GLN A 501 -3.24 -4.27 -24.25
CA GLN A 501 -2.35 -3.14 -23.95
C GLN A 501 -3.12 -1.84 -23.74
N ASN A 502 -4.43 -1.94 -23.60
CA ASN A 502 -5.33 -0.81 -23.53
C ASN A 502 -5.62 -0.45 -22.06
N GLN A 503 -5.69 0.84 -21.79
CA GLN A 503 -6.30 1.34 -20.57
C GLN A 503 -7.81 1.04 -20.61
N VAL A 504 -8.39 0.73 -19.44
CA VAL A 504 -9.85 0.60 -19.32
C VAL A 504 -10.42 1.96 -18.91
N GLY A 505 -11.22 2.53 -19.79
CA GLY A 505 -11.78 3.87 -19.61
C GLY A 505 -12.75 4.23 -20.74
N PRO A 506 -13.34 5.44 -20.71
CA PRO A 506 -14.29 5.90 -21.74
C PRO A 506 -13.74 5.81 -23.15
N ASP A 507 -12.47 6.10 -23.37
CA ASP A 507 -11.83 6.09 -24.68
C ASP A 507 -11.72 4.69 -25.31
N THR A 508 -11.87 3.64 -24.50
CA THR A 508 -11.75 2.25 -24.95
C THR A 508 -13.08 1.49 -24.95
N GLU A 509 -14.22 2.19 -24.91
CA GLU A 509 -15.56 1.57 -24.94
C GLU A 509 -15.83 0.79 -26.22
N LEU A 510 -15.20 1.12 -27.34
CA LEU A 510 -15.28 0.34 -28.58
C LEU A 510 -14.62 -1.05 -28.44
N ILE A 511 -13.66 -1.21 -27.50
CA ILE A 511 -12.97 -2.48 -27.24
C ILE A 511 -13.66 -3.20 -26.10
N TYR A 512 -13.91 -2.47 -24.99
CA TYR A 512 -14.51 -2.98 -23.76
C TYR A 512 -15.96 -2.45 -23.59
N GLY A 513 -16.78 -2.70 -24.63
CA GLY A 513 -18.19 -2.33 -24.60
C GLY A 513 -19.03 -3.28 -23.75
N ASP A 514 -20.35 -3.00 -23.65
CA ASP A 514 -21.31 -3.80 -22.88
C ASP A 514 -21.30 -5.27 -23.29
N ASP A 515 -21.15 -5.58 -24.59
CA ASP A 515 -21.11 -6.95 -25.09
C ASP A 515 -19.84 -7.70 -24.66
N PHE A 516 -18.73 -6.99 -24.42
CA PHE A 516 -17.53 -7.57 -23.86
C PHE A 516 -17.77 -7.98 -22.40
N PHE A 517 -18.27 -7.08 -21.55
CA PHE A 517 -18.53 -7.36 -20.15
C PHE A 517 -19.60 -8.43 -19.93
N ARG A 518 -20.69 -8.42 -20.70
CA ARG A 518 -21.77 -9.43 -20.57
C ARG A 518 -21.35 -10.86 -20.88
N ARG A 519 -20.23 -11.07 -21.55
CA ARG A 519 -19.69 -12.40 -21.85
C ARG A 519 -18.77 -12.93 -20.77
N LEU A 520 -18.42 -12.10 -19.79
CA LEU A 520 -17.52 -12.46 -18.69
C LEU A 520 -18.29 -13.08 -17.53
N ASP A 521 -17.68 -14.06 -16.89
CA ASP A 521 -18.16 -14.63 -15.63
C ASP A 521 -17.67 -13.82 -14.42
N GLY A 522 -16.64 -12.99 -14.58
CA GLY A 522 -16.14 -12.08 -13.56
C GLY A 522 -15.02 -11.19 -14.04
N VAL A 523 -14.80 -10.13 -13.28
CA VAL A 523 -13.74 -9.14 -13.47
C VAL A 523 -12.94 -9.02 -12.17
N THR A 524 -11.62 -8.88 -12.28
CA THR A 524 -10.77 -8.53 -11.15
C THR A 524 -10.03 -7.22 -11.43
N SER A 525 -10.13 -6.29 -10.48
CA SER A 525 -9.45 -5.00 -10.50
C SER A 525 -8.19 -5.03 -9.62
N ALA A 526 -7.08 -4.67 -10.21
CA ALA A 526 -5.79 -4.45 -9.54
C ALA A 526 -5.22 -3.08 -9.94
N LEU A 527 -6.10 -2.08 -9.95
CA LEU A 527 -5.85 -0.70 -10.35
C LEU A 527 -5.37 0.15 -9.17
N ASP A 528 -4.63 1.20 -9.47
CA ASP A 528 -4.04 2.13 -8.48
C ASP A 528 -4.76 3.49 -8.41
N THR A 529 -5.69 3.79 -9.33
CA THR A 529 -6.46 5.05 -9.34
C THR A 529 -7.93 4.82 -8.99
N LEU A 530 -8.51 5.72 -8.18
CA LEU A 530 -9.93 5.67 -7.80
C LEU A 530 -10.85 5.85 -8.99
N GLU A 531 -10.48 6.73 -9.93
CA GLU A 531 -11.25 7.01 -11.15
C GLU A 531 -11.42 5.76 -12.02
N ALA A 532 -10.31 5.05 -12.29
CA ALA A 532 -10.35 3.83 -13.08
C ALA A 532 -11.15 2.70 -12.38
N ARG A 533 -11.08 2.62 -11.04
CA ARG A 533 -11.89 1.67 -10.25
C ARG A 533 -13.37 2.00 -10.35
N ALA A 534 -13.76 3.26 -10.14
CA ALA A 534 -15.15 3.71 -10.24
C ALA A 534 -15.72 3.50 -11.64
N TYR A 535 -14.94 3.77 -12.69
CA TYR A 535 -15.34 3.48 -14.07
C TYR A 535 -15.60 1.97 -14.27
N LEU A 536 -14.66 1.11 -13.86
CA LEU A 536 -14.79 -0.34 -14.01
C LEU A 536 -15.98 -0.88 -13.25
N GLU A 537 -16.22 -0.40 -12.04
CA GLU A 537 -17.36 -0.73 -11.21
C GLU A 537 -18.67 -0.37 -11.89
N SER A 538 -18.79 0.86 -12.43
CA SER A 538 -19.98 1.31 -13.15
C SER A 538 -20.31 0.42 -14.35
N ARG A 539 -19.30 -0.06 -15.06
CA ARG A 539 -19.47 -1.02 -16.18
C ARG A 539 -19.92 -2.39 -15.68
N CYS A 540 -19.35 -2.88 -14.59
CA CYS A 540 -19.72 -4.18 -13.99
C CYS A 540 -21.15 -4.15 -13.47
N ILE A 541 -21.59 -3.08 -12.81
CA ILE A 541 -22.98 -2.89 -12.35
C ILE A 541 -23.93 -2.91 -13.56
N ARG A 542 -23.63 -2.11 -14.59
CA ARG A 542 -24.45 -2.00 -15.78
C ARG A 542 -24.61 -3.32 -16.54
N CYS A 543 -23.57 -4.13 -16.56
CA CYS A 543 -23.55 -5.40 -17.30
C CYS A 543 -23.91 -6.62 -16.40
N LEU A 544 -24.16 -6.39 -15.10
CA LEU A 544 -24.42 -7.42 -14.09
C LEU A 544 -23.27 -8.44 -13.98
N THR A 545 -22.03 -7.98 -14.15
CA THR A 545 -20.83 -8.82 -14.10
C THR A 545 -20.21 -8.72 -12.71
N PRO A 546 -19.92 -9.84 -12.02
CA PRO A 546 -19.22 -9.83 -10.73
C PRO A 546 -17.86 -9.13 -10.81
N LEU A 547 -17.53 -8.32 -9.80
CA LEU A 547 -16.26 -7.63 -9.67
C LEU A 547 -15.58 -7.97 -8.34
N LEU A 548 -14.31 -8.33 -8.40
CA LEU A 548 -13.41 -8.36 -7.26
C LEU A 548 -12.46 -7.18 -7.38
N ASP A 549 -12.65 -6.16 -6.55
CA ASP A 549 -11.74 -5.02 -6.47
C ASP A 549 -10.70 -5.23 -5.38
N SER A 550 -9.45 -4.92 -5.66
CA SER A 550 -8.35 -5.10 -4.71
C SER A 550 -7.34 -3.97 -4.80
N GLY A 551 -6.84 -3.54 -3.65
CA GLY A 551 -5.90 -2.45 -3.53
C GLY A 551 -4.96 -2.59 -2.36
N THR A 552 -3.91 -1.76 -2.37
CA THR A 552 -2.97 -1.63 -1.25
C THR A 552 -2.67 -0.16 -0.99
N GLU A 553 -2.58 0.20 0.28
CA GLU A 553 -2.15 1.50 0.76
C GLU A 553 -1.06 1.29 1.82
N GLY A 554 0.19 1.44 1.41
CA GLY A 554 1.34 1.11 2.27
C GLY A 554 1.29 -0.35 2.75
N PRO A 555 1.29 -0.59 4.08
CA PRO A 555 1.21 -1.95 4.66
C PRO A 555 -0.20 -2.53 4.68
N ARG A 556 -1.23 -1.74 4.36
CA ARG A 556 -2.64 -2.16 4.37
C ARG A 556 -3.05 -2.68 3.01
N GLY A 557 -3.86 -3.74 3.00
CA GLY A 557 -4.49 -4.26 1.80
C GLY A 557 -6.00 -4.32 1.97
N ASN A 558 -6.74 -4.15 0.88
CA ASN A 558 -8.18 -4.32 0.86
C ASN A 558 -8.60 -5.20 -0.30
N VAL A 559 -9.72 -5.88 -0.11
CA VAL A 559 -10.42 -6.62 -1.13
C VAL A 559 -11.92 -6.42 -0.93
N LEU A 560 -12.62 -6.08 -2.00
CA LEU A 560 -14.07 -5.92 -2.02
C LEU A 560 -14.65 -6.79 -3.12
N ALA A 561 -15.73 -7.52 -2.80
CA ALA A 561 -16.43 -8.36 -3.74
C ALA A 561 -17.82 -7.74 -4.02
N MET A 562 -18.07 -7.44 -5.28
CA MET A 562 -19.37 -6.95 -5.76
C MET A 562 -20.00 -7.96 -6.70
N VAL A 563 -21.18 -8.43 -6.36
CA VAL A 563 -21.99 -9.37 -7.15
C VAL A 563 -23.34 -8.72 -7.45
N PRO A 564 -23.48 -7.99 -8.57
CA PRO A 564 -24.74 -7.35 -8.89
C PRO A 564 -25.84 -8.38 -9.21
N PRO A 565 -27.07 -8.20 -8.77
CA PRO A 565 -27.63 -7.14 -7.91
C PRO A 565 -27.66 -7.52 -6.41
N VAL A 566 -26.87 -8.48 -5.96
CA VAL A 566 -26.94 -9.09 -4.62
C VAL A 566 -26.23 -8.22 -3.57
N THR A 567 -25.10 -7.64 -3.91
CA THR A 567 -24.33 -6.76 -3.02
C THR A 567 -24.54 -5.29 -3.38
N GLU A 568 -24.41 -4.41 -2.38
CA GLU A 568 -24.36 -2.97 -2.62
C GLU A 568 -23.15 -2.59 -3.49
N PRO A 569 -23.25 -1.51 -4.28
CA PRO A 569 -22.10 -0.92 -4.93
C PRO A 569 -21.02 -0.58 -3.89
N LEU A 570 -19.78 -0.56 -4.32
CA LEU A 570 -18.72 0.03 -3.53
C LEU A 570 -19.16 1.47 -3.25
N GLU A 571 -19.35 1.86 -2.00
CA GLU A 571 -19.61 3.27 -1.72
C GLU A 571 -18.53 4.07 -2.44
N PRO A 572 -18.90 5.07 -3.26
CA PRO A 572 -17.90 6.02 -3.70
C PRO A 572 -17.26 6.49 -2.41
N ALA A 573 -15.97 6.22 -2.25
CA ALA A 573 -15.20 6.81 -1.17
C ALA A 573 -15.66 8.26 -1.15
N SER A 574 -16.37 8.65 -0.09
CA SER A 574 -17.01 9.98 0.05
C SER A 574 -15.97 10.93 -0.46
N ASP A 575 -16.27 11.55 -1.57
CA ASP A 575 -15.34 12.34 -2.37
C ASP A 575 -14.35 12.97 -1.39
N PRO A 576 -13.08 12.55 -1.32
CA PRO A 576 -12.12 13.30 -0.56
C PRO A 576 -12.01 14.55 -1.41
N GLY A 577 -12.90 15.51 -1.11
CA GLY A 577 -13.26 16.66 -1.91
C GLY A 577 -12.08 16.99 -2.78
N ASP A 578 -12.24 16.75 -4.04
CA ASP A 578 -11.29 16.79 -5.16
C ASP A 578 -9.91 17.17 -4.63
N GLY A 579 -8.96 16.23 -4.43
CA GLY A 579 -7.74 16.40 -3.63
C GLY A 579 -6.82 17.55 -4.06
N THR A 580 -7.40 18.54 -4.69
CA THR A 580 -6.87 19.82 -5.07
C THR A 580 -7.05 20.78 -3.89
N PHE A 581 -5.95 21.09 -3.26
CA PHE A 581 -5.94 22.15 -2.26
C PHE A 581 -6.26 23.48 -2.92
N PRO A 582 -7.06 24.36 -2.27
CA PRO A 582 -7.32 25.69 -2.76
C PRO A 582 -6.00 26.42 -3.10
N LEU A 583 -5.92 27.06 -4.26
CA LEU A 583 -4.72 27.77 -4.69
C LEU A 583 -4.30 28.85 -3.69
N CYS A 584 -5.25 29.51 -3.03
CA CYS A 584 -4.96 30.48 -1.97
C CYS A 584 -4.21 29.82 -0.79
N THR A 585 -4.59 28.59 -0.41
CA THR A 585 -3.88 27.82 0.63
C THR A 585 -2.47 27.47 0.18
N LEU A 586 -2.29 26.97 -1.03
CA LEU A 586 -0.98 26.60 -1.56
C LEU A 586 -0.05 27.80 -1.70
N ARG A 587 -0.56 28.96 -2.17
CA ARG A 587 0.27 30.14 -2.44
C ARG A 587 0.59 30.99 -1.22
N TYR A 588 -0.35 31.11 -0.29
CA TYR A 588 -0.27 32.09 0.78
C TYR A 588 -0.24 31.50 2.17
N PHE A 589 -0.89 30.38 2.39
CA PHE A 589 -1.09 29.79 3.71
C PHE A 589 -0.80 28.28 3.76
N PRO A 590 0.33 27.78 3.16
CA PRO A 590 0.69 26.38 3.26
C PRO A 590 1.00 26.02 4.72
N ARG A 591 0.45 24.90 5.21
CA ARG A 591 0.57 24.49 6.62
C ARG A 591 0.99 23.02 6.79
N THR A 592 0.90 22.22 5.73
CA THR A 592 1.19 20.80 5.79
C THR A 592 2.23 20.43 4.74
N ILE A 593 2.84 19.25 4.89
CA ILE A 593 3.79 18.73 3.91
C ILE A 593 3.14 18.52 2.53
N GLN A 594 1.86 18.15 2.52
CA GLN A 594 1.11 17.94 1.28
C GLN A 594 0.91 19.27 0.54
N HIS A 595 0.59 20.35 1.26
CA HIS A 595 0.52 21.68 0.65
C HIS A 595 1.85 22.07 0.01
N THR A 596 2.97 21.82 0.70
CA THR A 596 4.30 22.18 0.16
C THR A 596 4.69 21.28 -1.02
N LEU A 597 4.31 20.00 -1.00
CA LEU A 597 4.55 19.08 -2.12
C LEU A 597 3.69 19.47 -3.33
N GLN A 598 2.40 19.75 -3.13
CA GLN A 598 1.52 20.18 -4.23
C GLN A 598 1.99 21.52 -4.79
N TRP A 599 2.37 22.47 -3.92
CA TRP A 599 2.95 23.73 -4.36
C TRP A 599 4.22 23.50 -5.22
N ALA A 600 5.11 22.59 -4.79
CA ALA A 600 6.32 22.27 -5.54
C ALA A 600 6.02 21.63 -6.90
N CYS A 601 5.01 20.76 -6.99
CA CYS A 601 4.54 20.21 -8.27
C CYS A 601 4.02 21.31 -9.19
N ASN A 602 3.13 22.17 -8.69
CA ASN A 602 2.57 23.29 -9.46
C ASN A 602 3.69 24.23 -9.93
N GLU A 603 4.64 24.56 -9.06
CA GLU A 603 5.79 25.41 -9.40
C GLU A 603 6.66 24.78 -10.50
N PHE A 604 6.87 23.45 -10.46
CA PHE A 604 7.60 22.74 -11.49
C PHE A 604 6.87 22.80 -12.85
N GLU A 605 5.58 22.58 -12.85
CA GLU A 605 4.74 22.67 -14.07
C GLU A 605 4.74 24.08 -14.63
N GLU A 606 4.53 25.09 -13.78
CA GLU A 606 4.52 26.52 -14.18
C GLU A 606 5.87 26.98 -14.75
N LEU A 607 6.99 26.46 -14.24
CA LEU A 607 8.33 26.93 -14.67
C LEU A 607 8.90 26.15 -15.85
N PHE A 608 8.65 24.84 -15.94
CA PHE A 608 9.39 23.97 -16.86
C PHE A 608 8.51 23.25 -17.87
N GLN A 609 7.26 22.91 -17.54
CA GLN A 609 6.38 22.15 -18.41
C GLN A 609 5.52 23.05 -19.27
N LEU A 610 4.64 23.83 -18.66
CA LEU A 610 3.68 24.67 -19.39
C LEU A 610 4.32 25.67 -20.36
N PRO A 611 5.40 26.39 -19.97
CA PRO A 611 6.06 27.32 -20.91
C PRO A 611 6.64 26.62 -22.13
N ALA A 612 7.22 25.42 -21.94
CA ALA A 612 7.79 24.65 -23.04
C ALA A 612 6.70 24.09 -23.95
N GLU A 613 5.61 23.58 -23.40
CA GLU A 613 4.45 23.10 -24.16
C GLU A 613 3.80 24.23 -24.99
N HIS A 614 3.56 25.36 -24.34
CA HIS A 614 2.95 26.52 -25.03
C HIS A 614 3.83 27.06 -26.16
N VAL A 615 5.16 27.12 -25.93
CA VAL A 615 6.08 27.52 -27.01
C VAL A 615 6.09 26.54 -28.16
N ASN A 616 6.16 25.22 -27.86
CA ASN A 616 6.14 24.19 -28.90
C ASN A 616 4.85 24.19 -29.68
N ARG A 617 3.69 24.23 -29.01
CA ARG A 617 2.40 24.31 -29.68
C ARG A 617 2.24 25.58 -30.51
N PHE A 618 2.69 26.73 -30.01
CA PHE A 618 2.68 27.98 -30.75
C PHE A 618 3.54 27.91 -32.01
N MET A 619 4.65 27.18 -32.00
CA MET A 619 5.54 27.01 -33.14
C MET A 619 5.07 25.97 -34.15
N GLU A 620 4.37 24.92 -33.69
CA GLU A 620 3.92 23.79 -34.52
C GLU A 620 2.51 23.95 -35.06
N GLU A 621 1.62 24.63 -34.33
CA GLU A 621 0.21 24.81 -34.67
C GLU A 621 -0.13 26.30 -34.86
N PRO A 622 -0.16 26.84 -36.09
CA PRO A 622 -0.44 28.26 -36.33
C PRO A 622 -1.78 28.75 -35.80
N ALA A 623 -2.79 27.87 -35.69
CA ALA A 623 -4.12 28.18 -35.18
C ALA A 623 -4.26 28.00 -33.66
N PHE A 624 -3.19 27.63 -32.95
CA PHE A 624 -3.21 27.36 -31.49
C PHE A 624 -3.82 28.51 -30.67
N PRO A 625 -3.48 29.80 -30.89
CA PRO A 625 -4.09 30.87 -30.12
C PRO A 625 -5.61 31.02 -30.30
N GLU A 626 -6.12 30.64 -31.48
CA GLU A 626 -7.54 30.74 -31.82
C GLU A 626 -8.38 29.63 -31.19
N GLN A 627 -7.73 28.53 -30.76
CA GLN A 627 -8.37 27.40 -30.10
C GLN A 627 -8.55 27.63 -28.59
N LEU A 628 -7.92 28.67 -28.03
CA LEU A 628 -7.96 28.97 -26.61
C LEU A 628 -9.17 29.86 -26.25
N PRO A 629 -9.76 29.70 -25.05
CA PRO A 629 -10.75 30.66 -24.58
C PRO A 629 -10.17 32.08 -24.56
N ALA A 630 -10.97 33.07 -24.91
CA ALA A 630 -10.51 34.44 -25.14
C ALA A 630 -9.72 35.08 -23.97
N GLY A 631 -10.02 34.70 -22.71
CA GLY A 631 -9.26 35.14 -21.52
C GLY A 631 -7.90 34.48 -21.36
N LYS A 632 -7.77 33.19 -21.76
CA LYS A 632 -6.52 32.43 -21.66
C LYS A 632 -5.57 32.67 -22.82
N ALA A 633 -6.08 33.06 -24.00
CA ALA A 633 -5.23 33.26 -25.17
C ALA A 633 -4.19 34.37 -24.97
N LEU A 634 -4.57 35.46 -24.32
CA LEU A 634 -3.66 36.56 -24.03
C LEU A 634 -2.56 36.15 -23.02
N GLU A 635 -2.94 35.46 -21.98
CA GLU A 635 -2.02 34.98 -20.94
C GLU A 635 -0.99 34.01 -21.52
N VAL A 636 -1.44 33.02 -22.30
CA VAL A 636 -0.57 32.05 -22.99
C VAL A 636 0.37 32.75 -23.96
N LEU A 637 -0.11 33.72 -24.73
CA LEU A 637 0.73 34.49 -25.67
C LEU A 637 1.75 35.35 -24.92
N GLU A 638 1.41 35.92 -23.76
CA GLU A 638 2.36 36.66 -22.92
C GLU A 638 3.41 35.70 -22.31
N GLN A 639 3.03 34.51 -21.89
CA GLN A 639 3.94 33.49 -21.41
C GLN A 639 4.89 33.01 -22.51
N VAL A 640 4.39 32.74 -23.73
CA VAL A 640 5.22 32.40 -24.89
C VAL A 640 6.21 33.52 -25.21
N ARG A 641 5.72 34.76 -25.19
CA ARG A 641 6.57 35.94 -25.41
C ARG A 641 7.67 36.07 -24.35
N GLY A 642 7.29 35.88 -23.08
CA GLY A 642 8.20 35.86 -21.95
C GLY A 642 9.28 34.83 -22.10
N SER A 643 8.91 33.58 -22.35
CA SER A 643 9.82 32.44 -22.54
C SER A 643 10.81 32.65 -23.68
N LEU A 644 10.34 33.20 -24.81
CA LEU A 644 11.23 33.52 -25.94
C LEU A 644 12.20 34.68 -25.67
N ARG A 645 11.80 35.62 -24.83
CA ARG A 645 12.67 36.76 -24.43
C ARG A 645 13.71 36.38 -23.36
N GLU A 646 13.34 35.48 -22.47
CA GLU A 646 14.19 35.00 -21.34
C GLU A 646 15.11 33.84 -21.72
N ARG A 647 15.20 33.51 -22.99
CA ARG A 647 16.06 32.41 -23.47
C ARG A 647 17.52 32.64 -23.03
N PRO A 648 18.09 31.71 -22.24
CA PRO A 648 19.43 31.85 -21.73
C PRO A 648 20.48 31.65 -22.85
N ARG A 649 21.60 32.36 -22.78
CA ARG A 649 22.72 32.24 -23.70
C ARG A 649 23.81 31.32 -23.15
N ASP A 650 23.97 31.33 -21.84
CA ASP A 650 25.01 30.58 -21.12
C ASP A 650 24.52 30.14 -19.73
N TRP A 651 25.38 29.42 -19.01
CA TRP A 651 25.13 28.97 -17.65
C TRP A 651 24.90 30.13 -16.68
N GLN A 652 25.58 31.26 -16.84
CA GLN A 652 25.41 32.40 -15.96
C GLN A 652 24.00 32.98 -16.05
N ASP A 653 23.42 33.01 -17.26
CA ASP A 653 22.04 33.44 -17.47
C ASP A 653 21.06 32.51 -16.76
N CYS A 654 21.29 31.18 -16.78
CA CYS A 654 20.49 30.19 -16.08
C CYS A 654 20.56 30.41 -14.55
N VAL A 655 21.74 30.63 -14.00
CA VAL A 655 21.93 30.89 -12.57
C VAL A 655 21.26 32.21 -12.14
N ARG A 656 21.37 33.27 -12.95
CA ARG A 656 20.69 34.56 -12.69
C ARG A 656 19.19 34.42 -12.74
N TRP A 657 18.67 33.64 -13.67
CA TRP A 657 17.24 33.35 -13.76
C TRP A 657 16.76 32.61 -12.52
N ALA A 658 17.41 31.52 -12.11
CA ALA A 658 17.06 30.73 -10.93
C ALA A 658 17.17 31.57 -9.63
N ARG A 659 18.17 32.46 -9.53
CA ARG A 659 18.32 33.37 -8.37
C ARG A 659 17.18 34.39 -8.28
N ARG A 660 16.68 34.93 -9.44
CA ARG A 660 15.53 35.82 -9.48
C ARG A 660 14.25 35.10 -9.04
N HIS A 661 14.05 33.85 -9.49
CA HIS A 661 12.92 33.03 -9.07
C HIS A 661 12.91 32.76 -7.57
N TRP A 662 14.07 32.36 -7.02
CA TRP A 662 14.21 32.19 -5.58
C TRP A 662 13.81 33.47 -4.81
N GLN A 663 14.30 34.63 -5.25
CA GLN A 663 13.97 35.93 -4.65
C GLN A 663 12.46 36.21 -4.70
N SER A 664 11.85 36.00 -5.86
CA SER A 664 10.42 36.23 -6.06
C SER A 664 9.55 35.38 -5.14
N ARG A 665 9.89 34.09 -4.97
CA ARG A 665 9.06 33.14 -4.22
C ARG A 665 9.30 33.19 -2.71
N TYR A 666 10.54 33.27 -2.26
CA TYR A 666 10.89 33.13 -0.84
C TYR A 666 11.17 34.46 -0.13
N HIS A 667 11.19 35.56 -0.85
CA HIS A 667 11.34 36.89 -0.25
C HIS A 667 10.19 37.81 -0.66
N ASP A 668 10.07 38.13 -1.95
CA ASP A 668 9.19 39.21 -2.43
C ASP A 668 7.71 38.89 -2.21
N ALA A 669 7.29 37.65 -2.51
CA ALA A 669 5.90 37.22 -2.29
C ALA A 669 5.52 37.25 -0.81
N ILE A 670 6.43 36.83 0.08
CA ILE A 670 6.23 36.86 1.53
C ILE A 670 6.21 38.30 2.06
N ALA A 671 7.12 39.13 1.57
CA ALA A 671 7.13 40.55 1.94
C ALA A 671 5.86 41.27 1.49
N GLN A 672 5.30 40.94 0.33
CA GLN A 672 4.00 41.45 -0.14
C GLN A 672 2.85 40.97 0.75
N LEU A 673 2.86 39.68 1.13
CA LEU A 673 1.84 39.10 2.02
C LEU A 673 1.83 39.82 3.38
N LEU A 674 3.01 40.04 3.96
CA LEU A 674 3.15 40.78 5.24
C LEU A 674 2.86 42.30 5.13
N HIS A 675 3.04 42.87 3.95
CA HIS A 675 2.61 44.24 3.70
C HIS A 675 1.07 44.37 3.71
N THR A 676 0.39 43.36 3.14
CA THR A 676 -1.07 43.28 3.11
C THR A 676 -1.67 42.91 4.47
N PHE A 677 -1.04 41.93 5.14
CA PHE A 677 -1.43 41.45 6.47
C PHE A 677 -0.23 41.51 7.42
N PRO A 678 0.00 42.65 8.07
CA PRO A 678 1.07 42.80 9.07
C PRO A 678 0.96 41.80 10.22
N PRO A 679 2.04 41.51 10.94
CA PRO A 679 2.01 40.52 12.04
C PRO A 679 0.95 40.83 13.11
N GLU A 680 0.65 42.10 13.32
CA GLU A 680 -0.34 42.61 14.31
C GLU A 680 -1.76 42.72 13.70
N HIS A 681 -1.98 42.27 12.47
CA HIS A 681 -3.28 42.37 11.80
C HIS A 681 -4.37 41.59 12.55
N GLU A 682 -5.52 42.22 12.81
CA GLU A 682 -6.68 41.55 13.43
C GLU A 682 -7.80 41.37 12.40
N THR A 683 -8.42 40.21 12.37
CA THR A 683 -9.61 39.92 11.56
C THR A 683 -10.87 40.56 12.16
N SER A 684 -10.90 40.67 13.47
CA SER A 684 -11.93 41.39 14.28
C SER A 684 -11.28 41.82 15.58
N PRO A 685 -11.85 42.78 16.32
CA PRO A 685 -11.26 43.29 17.56
C PRO A 685 -10.88 42.15 18.52
N GLY A 686 -9.59 42.01 18.81
CA GLY A 686 -9.04 40.98 19.70
C GLY A 686 -8.83 39.59 19.07
N VAL A 687 -9.07 39.42 17.76
CA VAL A 687 -8.80 38.18 17.06
C VAL A 687 -7.65 38.35 16.07
N PRO A 688 -6.44 37.85 16.36
CA PRO A 688 -5.29 37.98 15.47
C PRO A 688 -5.56 37.25 14.12
N PHE A 689 -5.13 37.88 13.02
CA PHE A 689 -5.17 37.27 11.69
C PHE A 689 -4.26 36.03 11.59
N TRP A 690 -3.07 36.18 12.20
CA TRP A 690 -2.06 35.11 12.25
C TRP A 690 -2.30 34.22 13.48
N ALA A 691 -3.33 33.39 13.43
CA ALA A 691 -3.70 32.47 14.49
C ALA A 691 -4.40 31.22 13.91
N GLY A 692 -4.44 30.17 14.68
CA GLY A 692 -5.05 28.90 14.26
C GLY A 692 -4.31 28.27 13.08
N ASP A 693 -4.96 28.20 11.93
CA ASP A 693 -4.42 27.60 10.71
C ASP A 693 -3.43 28.49 9.93
N ARG A 694 -3.22 29.74 10.38
CA ARG A 694 -2.37 30.71 9.69
C ARG A 694 -1.14 31.04 10.53
N SER A 695 0.03 30.54 10.09
CA SER A 695 1.32 30.88 10.66
C SER A 695 1.87 32.13 9.98
N CYS A 696 2.34 33.10 10.77
CA CYS A 696 2.97 34.30 10.23
C CYS A 696 4.30 33.95 9.59
N PRO A 697 4.48 34.12 8.26
CA PRO A 697 5.72 33.81 7.60
C PRO A 697 6.77 34.91 7.81
N HIS A 698 8.02 34.61 7.41
CA HIS A 698 9.08 35.65 7.35
C HIS A 698 9.80 35.57 6.01
N PRO A 699 10.13 36.71 5.37
CA PRO A 699 10.84 36.73 4.11
C PRO A 699 12.29 36.27 4.32
N LEU A 700 12.72 35.28 3.50
CA LEU A 700 14.07 34.75 3.60
C LEU A 700 15.09 35.71 2.95
N THR A 701 16.28 35.81 3.54
CA THR A 701 17.43 36.48 2.92
C THR A 701 18.29 35.41 2.24
N PHE A 702 18.56 35.61 0.95
CA PHE A 702 19.38 34.65 0.20
C PHE A 702 20.82 34.62 0.70
N ASP A 703 21.31 33.44 1.00
CA ASP A 703 22.68 33.19 1.38
C ASP A 703 23.29 32.14 0.43
N PRO A 704 24.34 32.48 -0.36
CA PRO A 704 24.95 31.53 -1.28
C PRO A 704 25.73 30.41 -0.57
N ASP A 705 26.00 30.55 0.71
CA ASP A 705 26.71 29.56 1.53
C ASP A 705 25.76 28.64 2.29
N ASN A 706 24.45 28.86 2.19
CA ASN A 706 23.40 27.98 2.70
C ASN A 706 23.12 26.87 1.68
N ASP A 707 23.28 25.60 2.09
CA ASP A 707 23.13 24.43 1.22
C ASP A 707 21.74 24.31 0.59
N THR A 708 20.67 24.68 1.31
CA THR A 708 19.30 24.63 0.80
C THR A 708 19.06 25.69 -0.27
N HIS A 709 19.50 26.92 -0.03
CA HIS A 709 19.38 28.01 -1.00
C HIS A 709 20.18 27.72 -2.28
N LEU A 710 21.40 27.26 -2.11
CA LEU A 710 22.26 26.88 -3.21
C LEU A 710 21.73 25.68 -3.97
N GLY A 711 21.22 24.67 -3.26
CA GLY A 711 20.60 23.49 -3.83
C GLY A 711 19.40 23.82 -4.74
N TYR A 712 18.52 24.72 -4.29
CA TYR A 712 17.40 25.20 -5.11
C TYR A 712 17.90 25.87 -6.40
N VAL A 713 18.83 26.82 -6.28
CA VAL A 713 19.32 27.58 -7.46
C VAL A 713 20.03 26.65 -8.43
N MET A 714 20.86 25.72 -7.93
CA MET A 714 21.53 24.72 -8.77
C MET A 714 20.53 23.85 -9.52
N ALA A 715 19.52 23.31 -8.84
CA ALA A 715 18.52 22.45 -9.45
C ALA A 715 17.70 23.20 -10.51
N ALA A 716 17.19 24.40 -10.17
CA ALA A 716 16.41 25.22 -11.09
C ALA A 716 17.22 25.67 -12.31
N ALA A 717 18.49 26.07 -12.12
CA ALA A 717 19.36 26.46 -13.22
C ALA A 717 19.69 25.27 -14.14
N HIS A 718 19.87 24.06 -13.60
CA HIS A 718 20.11 22.83 -14.39
C HIS A 718 18.89 22.49 -15.25
N LEU A 719 17.69 22.50 -14.67
CA LEU A 719 16.46 22.21 -15.39
C LEU A 719 16.22 23.25 -16.50
N PHE A 720 16.42 24.53 -16.20
CA PHE A 720 16.28 25.59 -17.17
C PHE A 720 17.32 25.51 -18.30
N ALA A 721 18.59 25.19 -17.97
CA ALA A 721 19.64 24.95 -18.94
C ALA A 721 19.32 23.75 -19.85
N GLN A 722 18.81 22.65 -19.27
CA GLN A 722 18.41 21.45 -20.00
C GLN A 722 17.27 21.74 -20.97
N ALA A 723 16.22 22.45 -20.55
CA ALA A 723 15.10 22.84 -21.39
C ALA A 723 15.55 23.68 -22.60
N HIS A 724 16.56 24.53 -22.43
CA HIS A 724 17.08 25.39 -23.47
C HIS A 724 18.34 24.87 -24.17
N LYS A 725 18.77 23.63 -23.88
CA LYS A 725 19.97 22.99 -24.44
C LYS A 725 21.27 23.78 -24.20
N VAL A 726 21.37 24.47 -23.07
CA VAL A 726 22.58 25.13 -22.58
C VAL A 726 23.41 24.12 -21.80
N PRO A 727 24.73 24.00 -22.00
CA PRO A 727 25.56 23.10 -21.21
C PRO A 727 25.56 23.48 -19.73
N PRO A 728 25.13 22.58 -18.82
CA PRO A 728 25.09 22.85 -17.40
C PRO A 728 26.50 22.79 -16.79
N CYS A 729 26.73 23.52 -15.70
CA CYS A 729 27.94 23.44 -14.92
C CYS A 729 27.65 22.84 -13.53
N SER A 730 28.32 21.74 -13.21
CA SER A 730 28.17 21.06 -11.91
C SER A 730 29.11 21.58 -10.83
N ASP A 731 29.94 22.57 -11.14
CA ASP A 731 30.89 23.19 -10.18
C ASP A 731 30.12 24.15 -9.25
N GLN A 732 29.96 23.72 -8.01
CA GLN A 732 29.29 24.46 -6.96
C GLN A 732 30.02 25.77 -6.63
N ALA A 733 31.36 25.76 -6.56
CA ALA A 733 32.14 26.94 -6.22
C ALA A 733 32.08 28.02 -7.33
N ALA A 734 32.09 27.59 -8.59
CA ALA A 734 31.89 28.49 -9.73
C ALA A 734 30.49 29.12 -9.69
N THR A 735 29.46 28.35 -9.34
CA THR A 735 28.08 28.85 -9.23
C THR A 735 27.94 29.82 -8.04
N GLN A 736 28.54 29.53 -6.89
CA GLN A 736 28.56 30.45 -5.75
C GLN A 736 29.23 31.79 -6.12
N THR A 737 30.31 31.75 -6.90
CA THR A 737 31.01 32.94 -7.39
C THR A 737 30.09 33.81 -8.26
N ILE A 738 29.30 33.19 -9.15
CA ILE A 738 28.30 33.87 -9.96
C ILE A 738 27.23 34.49 -9.06
N LEU A 739 26.67 33.73 -8.08
CA LEU A 739 25.63 34.18 -7.17
C LEU A 739 26.05 35.38 -6.33
N ARG A 740 27.28 35.42 -5.86
CA ARG A 740 27.84 36.61 -5.13
C ARG A 740 27.92 37.87 -6.00
N SER A 741 27.94 37.73 -7.31
CA SER A 741 27.94 38.84 -8.25
C SER A 741 26.56 39.33 -8.67
N VAL A 742 25.51 38.58 -8.35
CA VAL A 742 24.12 38.91 -8.72
C VAL A 742 23.53 39.95 -7.76
N VAL A 743 23.30 41.14 -8.25
CA VAL A 743 22.59 42.18 -7.53
C VAL A 743 21.17 42.30 -8.08
N LEU A 744 20.17 42.11 -7.23
CA LEU A 744 18.76 42.27 -7.56
C LEU A 744 18.27 43.62 -7.06
N PRO A 745 17.28 44.25 -7.77
CA PRO A 745 16.67 45.48 -7.25
C PRO A 745 15.94 45.20 -5.94
N PRO A 746 15.86 46.18 -5.03
CA PRO A 746 15.08 46.03 -3.80
C PRO A 746 13.61 45.85 -4.15
N PHE A 747 12.92 44.99 -3.39
CA PHE A 747 11.50 44.79 -3.53
C PHE A 747 10.72 46.02 -3.10
N VAL A 748 9.69 46.40 -3.85
CA VAL A 748 8.78 47.47 -3.54
C VAL A 748 7.37 46.91 -3.46
N PRO A 749 6.72 46.92 -2.28
CA PRO A 749 5.36 46.40 -2.13
C PRO A 749 4.35 47.16 -3.00
N GLN A 750 3.39 46.42 -3.54
CA GLN A 750 2.28 46.99 -4.29
C GLN A 750 1.12 47.33 -3.33
N GLU A 751 0.71 48.62 -3.31
CA GLU A 751 -0.43 49.03 -2.52
C GLU A 751 -1.75 48.62 -3.14
N GLY A 752 -2.71 48.15 -2.33
CA GLY A 752 -4.06 47.83 -2.79
C GLY A 752 -4.21 46.48 -3.45
N LEU A 753 -3.15 45.63 -3.47
CA LEU A 753 -3.26 44.26 -3.94
C LEU A 753 -4.17 43.47 -2.98
N GLN A 754 -5.27 42.94 -3.52
CA GLN A 754 -6.15 42.07 -2.78
C GLN A 754 -5.62 40.62 -2.86
N ILE A 755 -5.37 40.01 -1.71
CA ILE A 755 -4.97 38.59 -1.62
C ILE A 755 -6.22 37.79 -1.25
N PRO A 756 -6.65 36.81 -2.05
CA PRO A 756 -7.83 35.99 -1.77
C PRO A 756 -7.58 35.13 -0.54
N LEU A 757 -8.56 35.10 0.37
CA LEU A 757 -8.51 34.35 1.64
C LEU A 757 -9.29 33.04 1.57
N ALA A 758 -10.14 32.87 0.55
CA ALA A 758 -10.93 31.68 0.31
C ALA A 758 -11.11 31.47 -1.20
N GLU A 759 -11.40 30.24 -1.60
CA GLU A 759 -11.56 29.84 -3.00
C GLU A 759 -12.65 30.63 -3.72
N GLU A 760 -13.78 30.90 -3.07
CA GLU A 760 -14.88 31.73 -3.60
C GLU A 760 -14.44 33.17 -3.94
N GLN A 761 -13.43 33.68 -3.21
CA GLN A 761 -12.88 35.02 -3.48
C GLN A 761 -11.90 35.02 -4.64
N GLU A 762 -11.21 33.90 -4.84
CA GLU A 762 -10.30 33.70 -5.97
C GLU A 762 -11.07 33.58 -7.27
N GLU A 763 -12.18 32.81 -7.30
CA GLU A 763 -13.08 32.70 -8.43
C GLU A 763 -13.77 34.06 -8.79
N ALA A 764 -14.07 34.86 -7.77
CA ALA A 764 -14.69 36.16 -7.99
C ALA A 764 -13.73 37.23 -8.58
N GLN A 765 -12.42 37.07 -8.34
CA GLN A 765 -11.37 37.95 -8.84
C GLN A 765 -10.81 37.53 -10.20
N ALA A 766 -11.07 36.32 -10.64
CA ALA A 766 -10.68 35.84 -11.95
C ALA A 766 -11.46 36.62 -13.04
N PRO A 767 -10.80 37.12 -14.08
CA PRO A 767 -11.49 37.72 -15.23
C PRO A 767 -12.58 36.77 -15.74
N ALA A 768 -13.68 37.31 -16.26
CA ALA A 768 -14.90 36.57 -16.64
C ALA A 768 -14.72 35.42 -17.67
N GLY A 769 -13.53 34.91 -17.88
CA GLY A 769 -13.14 33.75 -18.67
C GLY A 769 -12.28 32.74 -17.88
N GLN A 770 -11.91 33.02 -16.63
CA GLN A 770 -11.01 32.17 -15.81
C GLN A 770 -11.74 31.36 -14.74
N ARG A 771 -13.06 31.35 -14.74
CA ARG A 771 -13.83 30.50 -13.82
C ARG A 771 -13.76 29.04 -14.29
N HIS A 772 -12.73 28.33 -13.85
CA HIS A 772 -12.67 26.86 -14.00
C HIS A 772 -12.28 26.21 -12.67
N PRO A 773 -13.00 25.17 -12.27
CA PRO A 773 -12.49 24.28 -11.26
C PRO A 773 -11.18 23.66 -11.78
N CYS A 774 -10.19 23.52 -10.89
CA CYS A 774 -8.95 22.81 -11.19
C CYS A 774 -9.28 21.35 -11.47
N GLY A 775 -9.69 21.03 -12.68
CA GLY A 775 -9.79 19.69 -13.20
C GLY A 775 -8.80 19.56 -14.35
N LEU A 776 -7.94 18.57 -14.29
CA LEU A 776 -7.12 18.14 -15.42
C LEU A 776 -8.03 17.92 -16.63
N HIS A 777 -7.96 18.83 -17.60
CA HIS A 777 -8.67 18.66 -18.85
C HIS A 777 -8.01 17.57 -19.68
N HIS A 778 -8.59 16.38 -19.66
CA HIS A 778 -8.59 15.54 -20.85
C HIS A 778 -9.60 16.14 -21.84
N GLY A 779 -9.14 16.49 -23.03
CA GLY A 779 -9.98 16.97 -24.12
C GLY A 779 -11.06 15.94 -24.47
N GLY A 780 -12.26 16.16 -23.97
CA GLY A 780 -13.47 15.46 -24.38
C GLY A 780 -14.28 16.36 -25.27
N ILE A 781 -14.49 15.94 -26.50
CA ILE A 781 -15.40 16.53 -27.48
C ILE A 781 -16.80 16.55 -26.87
N GLN A 782 -17.39 17.76 -26.73
CA GLN A 782 -18.79 17.88 -26.41
C GLN A 782 -19.64 17.32 -27.56
N PRO A 783 -20.56 16.36 -27.33
CA PRO A 783 -21.59 16.09 -28.30
C PRO A 783 -22.60 17.23 -28.27
N ALA A 784 -22.90 17.75 -29.41
CA ALA A 784 -23.98 18.68 -29.62
C ALA A 784 -25.30 18.09 -29.12
N CYS A 785 -25.80 18.57 -28.00
CA CYS A 785 -27.18 18.39 -27.58
C CYS A 785 -27.92 19.70 -27.80
N GLY A 786 -28.38 19.90 -29.01
CA GLY A 786 -29.54 20.73 -29.28
C GLY A 786 -30.79 19.99 -28.83
N GLU A 787 -31.71 20.73 -28.24
CA GLU A 787 -33.09 20.37 -27.95
C GLU A 787 -33.34 19.35 -26.83
N LEU A 788 -33.47 19.87 -25.63
CA LEU A 788 -34.51 19.50 -24.66
C LEU A 788 -34.52 20.50 -23.50
N ARG A 789 -34.92 21.72 -23.80
CA ARG A 789 -35.49 22.62 -22.77
C ARG A 789 -36.97 22.27 -22.68
N HIS A 790 -37.38 21.55 -21.64
CA HIS A 790 -38.59 21.73 -20.84
C HIS A 790 -38.80 20.62 -19.84
N ARG A 791 -38.83 21.05 -18.56
CA ARG A 791 -39.34 20.41 -17.34
C ARG A 791 -38.35 19.77 -16.39
N PRO A 792 -37.96 20.53 -15.34
CA PRO A 792 -37.85 19.95 -14.03
C PRO A 792 -38.64 20.83 -13.03
N ARG A 793 -39.94 20.71 -12.99
CA ARG A 793 -40.76 21.39 -11.94
C ARG A 793 -41.91 20.55 -11.40
N ARG A 794 -41.95 19.25 -11.66
CA ARG A 794 -43.01 18.38 -11.14
C ARG A 794 -42.58 17.23 -10.26
N LEU A 795 -41.30 16.97 -10.05
CA LEU A 795 -40.86 15.90 -9.11
C LEU A 795 -40.52 16.40 -7.71
N ALA A 796 -40.30 17.70 -7.50
CA ALA A 796 -40.03 18.22 -6.17
C ALA A 796 -41.30 18.45 -5.33
N ASP A 797 -42.45 18.70 -5.97
CA ASP A 797 -43.71 18.97 -5.28
C ASP A 797 -44.48 17.67 -4.89
N GLU A 798 -44.23 16.53 -5.55
CA GLU A 798 -44.83 15.24 -5.16
C GLU A 798 -44.12 14.55 -3.98
N GLN A 799 -42.92 14.91 -3.62
CA GLN A 799 -42.22 14.36 -2.44
C GLN A 799 -42.49 15.16 -1.18
N ALA A 800 -42.97 16.38 -1.25
CA ALA A 800 -43.34 17.20 -0.08
C ALA A 800 -44.72 16.80 0.52
N ASP A 801 -45.67 16.28 -0.26
CA ASP A 801 -47.00 15.93 0.19
C ASP A 801 -47.14 14.52 0.80
N ARG A 802 -46.11 13.70 0.81
CA ARG A 802 -46.13 12.37 1.46
C ARG A 802 -45.49 12.30 2.84
N ARG A 803 -45.15 13.44 3.47
CA ARG A 803 -44.56 13.49 4.83
C ARG A 803 -45.46 14.06 5.92
N ALA A 804 -46.73 14.23 5.65
CA ALA A 804 -47.68 14.74 6.63
C ALA A 804 -48.82 13.75 6.91
N ASP A 805 -48.53 12.56 7.39
CA ASP A 805 -49.49 11.72 8.12
C ASP A 805 -48.79 10.46 8.65
N HIS A 806 -48.33 10.53 9.90
CA HIS A 806 -48.44 9.47 10.88
C HIS A 806 -47.84 9.90 12.24
N PRO A 807 -48.48 9.50 13.35
CA PRO A 807 -48.33 10.17 14.63
C PRO A 807 -47.19 9.60 15.49
N ARG A 808 -46.72 10.48 16.37
CA ARG A 808 -45.72 10.23 17.42
C ARG A 808 -46.13 9.11 18.38
N HIS A 809 -45.20 8.20 18.66
CA HIS A 809 -45.10 7.58 19.98
C HIS A 809 -43.66 7.68 20.51
N HIS A 810 -43.56 8.34 21.66
CA HIS A 810 -42.36 8.36 22.52
C HIS A 810 -42.08 6.97 23.07
N HIS A 811 -40.81 6.58 23.14
CA HIS A 811 -40.21 6.03 24.36
C HIS A 811 -38.68 6.19 24.36
N HIS A 812 -38.21 6.68 25.51
CA HIS A 812 -36.84 6.81 25.96
C HIS A 812 -36.12 5.47 26.11
N HIS A 813 -34.85 5.47 25.92
CA HIS A 813 -33.66 5.02 26.69
C HIS A 813 -32.54 4.82 25.67
N GLY A 814 -31.42 5.43 25.74
CA GLY A 814 -30.44 5.54 26.80
C GLY A 814 -29.38 4.44 26.59
N GLY A 815 -28.20 4.78 26.06
CA GLY A 815 -27.13 3.81 26.05
C GLY A 815 -25.97 4.21 25.12
N ARG A 816 -24.95 4.79 25.68
CA ARG A 816 -23.65 5.10 25.09
C ARG A 816 -22.94 3.82 24.66
N GLY A 817 -22.26 3.87 23.56
CA GLY A 817 -21.29 2.85 23.17
C GLY A 817 -20.48 3.26 21.94
N ARG A 818 -19.46 4.06 22.12
CA ARG A 818 -18.39 4.19 21.14
C ARG A 818 -17.54 2.92 21.18
N ALA A 819 -17.49 2.19 20.10
CA ALA A 819 -16.42 1.22 19.88
C ALA A 819 -15.68 1.64 18.62
N GLY A 820 -14.42 2.03 18.79
CA GLY A 820 -13.49 2.27 17.71
C GLY A 820 -13.17 0.95 17.00
N VAL A 821 -13.10 1.01 15.70
CA VAL A 821 -12.65 -0.08 14.83
C VAL A 821 -11.12 -0.04 14.82
N PRO A 822 -10.41 -1.09 15.22
CA PRO A 822 -9.01 -1.22 14.88
C PRO A 822 -8.90 -1.84 13.50
N GLY A 823 -8.14 -1.18 12.64
CA GLY A 823 -7.82 -1.65 11.32
C GLY A 823 -6.95 -2.91 11.34
N GLY A 824 -7.03 -3.63 10.27
CA GLY A 824 -5.95 -4.37 9.73
C GLY A 824 -6.03 -5.88 9.78
N LEU A 825 -6.20 -6.41 8.66
CA LEU A 825 -5.39 -7.51 8.07
C LEU A 825 -5.51 -7.42 6.56
#